data_6856a54112c969c1acf36fc5a4d6887b
#
_entry.id   6856a54112c969c1acf36fc5a4d6887b
#
_cell.length_a   1.000
_cell.length_b   1.000
_cell.length_c   1.000
_cell.angle_alpha   90.00
_cell.angle_beta   90.00
_cell.angle_gamma   90.00
#
_symmetry.space_group_name_H-M   'P 1'
#
loop_
_entity.id
_entity.type
_entity.pdbx_description
1 polymer ?
#
loop_
_entity_poly.entity_id
_entity_poly.type
_entity_poly.pdbx_seq_one_letter_code
_entity_poly.pdbx_strand_id
1 'polypeptide(L)'
;MAKDKDDDKLDREYTLEEILAEYGKDPGKPSGPDLPWPEARHDPLPQNVVLFPGGRQVSPPEEDEEPEASPGGEPDPEDGGEPEPAPAPEPPPKVRQRPPVTDKVLEFPEDDTPPLQAGLRHLREKADAYAQQMFSEEGKEVSEETIRFERLIPGVDEEEEAEEEAPRRERRPRKEPAPPPDIPPSQLASRYGKGLGLLRLRAALVLLLSLPLLWVALASFLDLPLPGGLGESFALQVWCSGGVLAVAAVLGIDVLLLGLVRLFMLRPGADSACALACCFTLADAFTQLQLMPERDTLPYAAACCLGLFCCMWGTYDKRQGLRLSCRTAASASEPYLVTLDPKSWNGRDAYAKWSGPAHGFGSQIQEEDGTQKVYRITVPLLLLGSLLCALLASVGQGRPERFLWCLSADLTASAAFAGLLIFSRPYLALARRLSGSGAALAGWSGAARAGSAILLTDTDLFPPGTVALNGIKVFGDFSVEKVVAVCATLIRDSGSGLDKLFHDLLRSQGAVYRRASGLQRHEGGGLSAEIRGESILVGSASFMALMEVPLPQGLNVRSAVFCAIDGELAGIFALSYTMHPTIPPAISALVAGHISPVLCTRDFNLIPAMLRQKFKLPVEKMDFPTVERRTELSDPDQPHNPRLTAVLCREGLTPFSEAVVGAKRLRSAVRVATVLSVLGSLVGLLLAFYLTFVGAWQSITPAQMTFFLLAWTVPPLLISGWVDRY
;
A
#
# COMPACT_ATOMS: atom_id res chain seq x y z
N MET A 1 10.87 2.02 -42.56
CA MET A 1 11.35 0.66 -42.36
C MET A 1 12.87 0.65 -42.22
N ALA A 2 13.44 1.27 -41.22
CA ALA A 2 14.87 1.23 -40.91
C ALA A 2 15.15 1.69 -39.47
N LYS A 3 14.35 1.26 -38.49
CA LYS A 3 14.52 1.63 -37.08
C LYS A 3 14.50 0.46 -36.09
N ASP A 4 14.22 -0.78 -36.57
CA ASP A 4 14.06 -1.94 -35.68
C ASP A 4 15.27 -2.89 -35.62
N LYS A 5 16.41 -2.52 -36.25
CA LYS A 5 17.59 -3.40 -36.22
C LYS A 5 18.66 -3.08 -35.17
N ASP A 6 18.59 -1.90 -34.54
CA ASP A 6 19.58 -1.53 -33.52
C ASP A 6 19.12 -1.83 -32.08
N ASP A 7 17.83 -2.00 -31.84
CA ASP A 7 17.31 -2.35 -30.50
C ASP A 7 17.54 -3.83 -30.11
N ASP A 8 17.64 -4.72 -31.11
CA ASP A 8 17.85 -6.17 -30.86
C ASP A 8 19.30 -6.50 -30.44
N LYS A 9 20.24 -5.55 -30.60
CA LYS A 9 21.63 -5.74 -30.16
C LYS A 9 21.86 -5.36 -28.68
N LEU A 10 20.92 -4.68 -28.05
CA LEU A 10 21.06 -4.20 -26.67
C LEU A 10 20.66 -5.25 -25.61
N ASP A 11 19.86 -6.23 -25.98
CA ASP A 11 19.37 -7.28 -25.06
C ASP A 11 20.12 -8.62 -25.20
N ARG A 12 21.21 -8.68 -25.96
CA ARG A 12 21.99 -9.89 -26.14
C ARG A 12 22.87 -10.14 -24.93
N GLU A 13 22.61 -11.23 -24.21
CA GLU A 13 23.51 -11.73 -23.18
C GLU A 13 24.84 -12.13 -23.83
N TYR A 14 25.94 -11.60 -23.33
CA TYR A 14 27.28 -11.97 -23.81
C TYR A 14 27.60 -13.39 -23.33
N THR A 15 27.83 -14.29 -24.28
CA THR A 15 28.33 -15.63 -23.95
C THR A 15 29.83 -15.57 -23.59
N LEU A 16 30.31 -16.55 -22.85
CA LEU A 16 31.73 -16.65 -22.52
C LEU A 16 32.63 -16.63 -23.79
N GLU A 17 32.13 -17.26 -24.87
CA GLU A 17 32.84 -17.30 -26.15
C GLU A 17 32.94 -15.90 -26.78
N GLU A 18 31.95 -15.06 -26.69
CA GLU A 18 32.01 -13.67 -27.16
C GLU A 18 33.00 -12.86 -26.33
N ILE A 19 33.03 -13.05 -25.02
CA ILE A 19 33.99 -12.39 -24.12
C ILE A 19 35.43 -12.85 -24.47
N LEU A 20 35.62 -14.13 -24.61
CA LEU A 20 36.96 -14.70 -24.94
C LEU A 20 37.41 -14.34 -26.36
N ALA A 21 36.51 -14.28 -27.36
CA ALA A 21 36.84 -13.84 -28.70
C ALA A 21 37.26 -12.38 -28.77
N GLU A 22 36.67 -11.54 -27.92
CA GLU A 22 37.02 -10.10 -27.81
C GLU A 22 38.39 -9.88 -27.17
N TYR A 23 38.75 -10.72 -26.18
CA TYR A 23 40.06 -10.68 -25.54
C TYR A 23 41.17 -11.32 -26.33
N GLY A 24 40.84 -12.28 -27.24
CA GLY A 24 41.81 -12.99 -28.04
C GLY A 24 42.24 -12.31 -29.35
N LYS A 25 41.74 -11.10 -29.64
CA LYS A 25 42.14 -10.37 -30.86
C LYS A 25 43.46 -9.66 -30.62
N ASP A 26 44.50 -10.12 -31.31
CA ASP A 26 45.80 -9.42 -31.41
C ASP A 26 45.63 -8.00 -31.97
N PRO A 27 46.22 -6.97 -31.36
CA PRO A 27 46.03 -5.55 -31.76
C PRO A 27 46.72 -5.16 -33.09
N GLY A 28 47.18 -6.12 -33.89
CA GLY A 28 48.03 -5.84 -35.06
C GLY A 28 47.46 -6.20 -36.44
N LYS A 29 46.21 -6.67 -36.61
CA LYS A 29 45.67 -6.99 -37.94
C LYS A 29 44.44 -6.12 -38.27
N PRO A 30 44.47 -5.36 -39.42
CA PRO A 30 43.30 -4.65 -39.91
C PRO A 30 42.24 -5.66 -40.34
N SER A 31 40.99 -5.46 -39.88
CA SER A 31 39.82 -6.21 -40.28
C SER A 31 39.56 -6.05 -41.78
N GLY A 32 39.76 -7.12 -42.57
CA GLY A 32 39.27 -7.20 -43.94
C GLY A 32 37.82 -7.69 -44.00
N PRO A 33 37.09 -7.40 -45.10
CA PRO A 33 35.68 -7.74 -45.18
C PRO A 33 35.47 -9.25 -45.47
N ASP A 34 34.44 -9.75 -44.85
CA ASP A 34 33.63 -10.97 -45.15
C ASP A 34 34.35 -12.22 -45.69
N LEU A 35 34.67 -13.13 -44.77
CA LEU A 35 34.83 -14.56 -45.09
C LEU A 35 33.83 -15.37 -44.27
N PRO A 36 33.18 -16.40 -44.90
CA PRO A 36 32.25 -17.29 -44.20
C PRO A 36 32.96 -18.09 -43.11
N TRP A 37 32.29 -18.27 -42.00
CA TRP A 37 32.79 -18.99 -40.84
C TRP A 37 33.27 -20.40 -41.19
N PRO A 38 34.47 -20.80 -40.81
CA PRO A 38 34.87 -22.19 -40.88
C PRO A 38 34.14 -22.99 -39.81
N GLU A 39 33.68 -24.18 -40.16
CA GLU A 39 33.09 -25.17 -39.26
C GLU A 39 33.94 -25.34 -38.00
N ALA A 40 33.29 -25.33 -36.84
CA ALA A 40 33.92 -25.35 -35.54
C ALA A 40 34.77 -26.62 -35.36
N ARG A 41 36.08 -26.50 -35.45
CA ARG A 41 36.99 -27.46 -34.85
C ARG A 41 36.98 -27.21 -33.33
N HIS A 42 36.61 -28.21 -32.56
CA HIS A 42 36.76 -28.25 -31.11
C HIS A 42 38.27 -28.29 -30.77
N ASP A 43 38.90 -27.12 -30.70
CA ASP A 43 40.18 -27.01 -30.07
C ASP A 43 39.96 -27.02 -28.54
N PRO A 44 40.78 -27.74 -27.76
CA PRO A 44 40.64 -27.76 -26.31
C PRO A 44 40.82 -26.37 -25.74
N LEU A 45 39.87 -25.94 -24.86
CA LEU A 45 39.91 -24.64 -24.16
C LEU A 45 41.25 -24.45 -23.43
N PRO A 46 41.82 -23.25 -23.44
CA PRO A 46 43.03 -22.97 -22.69
C PRO A 46 42.82 -23.30 -21.19
N GLN A 47 43.89 -23.88 -20.57
CA GLN A 47 43.83 -24.41 -19.18
C GLN A 47 43.43 -23.40 -18.09
N ASN A 48 43.39 -22.12 -18.39
CA ASN A 48 43.03 -21.06 -17.48
C ASN A 48 41.60 -20.54 -17.62
N VAL A 49 40.71 -21.26 -18.34
CA VAL A 49 39.28 -20.94 -18.49
C VAL A 49 38.43 -22.02 -17.85
N VAL A 50 37.54 -21.66 -16.96
CA VAL A 50 36.60 -22.57 -16.29
C VAL A 50 35.18 -22.21 -16.72
N LEU A 51 34.50 -23.19 -17.36
CA LEU A 51 33.08 -23.10 -17.73
C LEU A 51 32.21 -23.70 -16.63
N PHE A 52 31.14 -23.02 -16.27
CA PHE A 52 30.19 -23.53 -15.29
C PHE A 52 29.04 -24.25 -15.94
N PRO A 53 28.63 -25.46 -15.44
CA PRO A 53 27.45 -26.14 -15.89
C PRO A 53 26.20 -25.36 -15.44
N GLY A 54 25.50 -24.76 -16.34
CA GLY A 54 24.29 -23.96 -16.06
C GLY A 54 23.88 -23.01 -17.19
N GLY A 55 24.74 -22.80 -18.17
CA GLY A 55 24.33 -22.26 -19.45
C GLY A 55 23.38 -23.25 -20.13
N ARG A 56 22.09 -22.96 -20.22
CA ARG A 56 21.14 -23.76 -20.99
C ARG A 56 21.66 -23.87 -22.41
N GLN A 57 22.08 -25.07 -22.81
CA GLN A 57 22.09 -25.43 -24.22
C GLN A 57 20.64 -25.42 -24.66
N VAL A 58 20.27 -24.44 -25.47
CA VAL A 58 19.04 -24.49 -26.24
C VAL A 58 19.28 -25.48 -27.35
N SER A 59 18.75 -26.67 -27.22
CA SER A 59 18.64 -27.63 -28.34
C SER A 59 17.76 -26.97 -29.41
N PRO A 60 18.11 -27.07 -30.70
CA PRO A 60 17.22 -26.62 -31.77
C PRO A 60 15.87 -27.32 -31.63
N PRO A 61 14.75 -26.68 -31.94
CA PRO A 61 13.45 -27.32 -31.94
C PRO A 61 13.45 -28.46 -32.95
N GLU A 62 13.08 -29.66 -32.51
CA GLU A 62 12.73 -30.77 -33.38
C GLU A 62 11.55 -30.31 -34.24
N GLU A 63 11.70 -30.50 -35.57
CA GLU A 63 10.61 -30.29 -36.52
C GLU A 63 9.53 -31.34 -36.23
N ASP A 64 8.39 -30.86 -35.72
CA ASP A 64 7.18 -31.70 -35.56
C ASP A 64 6.66 -32.09 -36.95
N GLU A 65 6.65 -33.39 -37.22
CA GLU A 65 6.01 -34.00 -38.39
C GLU A 65 4.50 -33.69 -38.38
N GLU A 66 4.02 -33.07 -39.45
CA GLU A 66 2.61 -32.92 -39.74
C GLU A 66 1.90 -34.27 -39.85
N PRO A 67 0.76 -34.52 -39.20
CA PRO A 67 -0.06 -35.70 -39.51
C PRO A 67 -0.88 -35.48 -40.78
N GLU A 68 -0.75 -36.42 -41.69
CA GLU A 68 -1.46 -36.51 -42.94
C GLU A 68 -2.99 -36.42 -42.80
N ALA A 69 -3.59 -35.60 -43.65
CA ALA A 69 -5.03 -35.48 -43.84
C ALA A 69 -5.59 -36.64 -44.68
N SER A 70 -6.66 -37.27 -44.20
CA SER A 70 -7.52 -38.14 -45.02
C SER A 70 -8.79 -37.40 -45.47
N PRO A 71 -9.26 -37.64 -46.66
CA PRO A 71 -10.25 -36.81 -47.35
C PRO A 71 -11.69 -37.34 -47.23
N GLY A 72 -12.66 -36.43 -47.33
CA GLY A 72 -14.02 -36.83 -47.70
C GLY A 72 -15.14 -36.02 -47.06
N GLY A 73 -15.81 -35.25 -47.87
CA GLY A 73 -17.14 -34.67 -47.54
C GLY A 73 -17.38 -33.33 -48.19
N GLU A 74 -17.93 -33.36 -49.42
CA GLU A 74 -18.43 -32.14 -50.10
C GLU A 74 -19.63 -31.55 -49.39
N PRO A 75 -19.82 -30.21 -49.44
CA PRO A 75 -21.01 -29.54 -49.02
C PRO A 75 -21.91 -29.14 -50.23
N ASP A 76 -23.19 -29.24 -50.04
CA ASP A 76 -24.20 -28.64 -50.92
C ASP A 76 -24.53 -27.18 -50.47
N PRO A 77 -24.94 -26.33 -51.43
CA PRO A 77 -25.01 -24.90 -51.27
C PRO A 77 -26.44 -24.41 -50.97
N GLU A 78 -26.56 -23.21 -50.44
CA GLU A 78 -27.56 -22.19 -50.60
C GLU A 78 -27.65 -21.34 -49.33
N ASP A 79 -27.35 -20.07 -49.38
CA ASP A 79 -28.29 -18.98 -49.58
C ASP A 79 -27.56 -17.64 -49.67
N GLY A 80 -28.02 -16.80 -50.60
CA GLY A 80 -27.41 -15.53 -50.92
C GLY A 80 -27.87 -14.39 -49.99
N GLY A 81 -26.92 -13.56 -49.61
CA GLY A 81 -27.14 -12.28 -48.97
C GLY A 81 -26.11 -11.28 -49.44
N GLU A 82 -26.53 -10.25 -50.17
CA GLU A 82 -25.70 -9.19 -50.73
C GLU A 82 -24.97 -8.40 -49.63
N PRO A 83 -23.71 -7.96 -49.90
CA PRO A 83 -23.01 -7.11 -48.95
C PRO A 83 -23.34 -5.63 -49.11
N GLU A 84 -23.71 -4.96 -48.04
CA GLU A 84 -23.81 -3.50 -47.97
C GLU A 84 -22.47 -2.81 -48.19
N PRO A 85 -22.43 -1.63 -48.84
CA PRO A 85 -21.20 -0.93 -49.18
C PRO A 85 -20.59 -0.21 -47.97
N ALA A 86 -19.28 -0.32 -47.88
CA ALA A 86 -18.43 0.36 -46.88
C ALA A 86 -18.51 1.88 -47.00
N PRO A 87 -18.45 2.63 -45.87
CA PRO A 87 -18.44 4.09 -45.88
C PRO A 87 -17.08 4.63 -46.35
N ALA A 88 -17.13 5.75 -47.10
CA ALA A 88 -16.00 6.43 -47.66
C ALA A 88 -15.04 7.04 -46.61
N PRO A 89 -13.72 7.19 -46.95
CA PRO A 89 -12.75 7.71 -46.01
C PRO A 89 -12.87 9.23 -45.81
N GLU A 90 -12.76 9.66 -44.55
CA GLU A 90 -12.72 11.06 -44.14
C GLU A 90 -11.43 11.76 -44.64
N PRO A 91 -11.48 13.06 -44.97
CA PRO A 91 -10.31 13.81 -45.46
C PRO A 91 -9.33 14.15 -44.32
N PRO A 92 -8.02 14.25 -44.62
CA PRO A 92 -6.97 14.50 -43.61
C PRO A 92 -7.06 15.90 -42.99
N PRO A 93 -6.68 16.06 -41.70
CA PRO A 93 -6.78 17.33 -40.99
C PRO A 93 -5.76 18.35 -41.54
N LYS A 94 -6.23 19.58 -41.76
CA LYS A 94 -5.44 20.71 -42.23
C LYS A 94 -4.33 21.08 -41.27
N VAL A 95 -3.09 21.04 -41.72
CA VAL A 95 -1.90 21.53 -41.04
C VAL A 95 -2.02 23.06 -40.88
N ARG A 96 -2.10 23.54 -39.63
CA ARG A 96 -1.94 24.97 -39.31
C ARG A 96 -0.47 25.32 -39.31
N GLN A 97 -0.09 26.20 -40.23
CA GLN A 97 1.24 26.84 -40.27
C GLN A 97 1.42 27.73 -39.04
N ARG A 98 2.56 27.58 -38.36
CA ARG A 98 2.99 28.45 -37.27
C ARG A 98 3.53 29.75 -37.83
N PRO A 99 3.17 30.94 -37.27
CA PRO A 99 3.81 32.20 -37.60
C PRO A 99 5.24 32.29 -37.01
N PRO A 100 6.12 33.14 -37.56
CA PRO A 100 7.53 33.21 -37.17
C PRO A 100 7.73 33.80 -35.77
N VAL A 101 8.69 33.23 -35.06
CA VAL A 101 9.12 33.62 -33.72
C VAL A 101 9.83 35.00 -33.82
N THR A 102 9.29 36.01 -33.16
CA THR A 102 9.99 37.26 -32.84
C THR A 102 10.34 37.22 -31.34
N ASP A 103 11.65 37.34 -31.08
CA ASP A 103 12.21 37.50 -29.75
C ASP A 103 11.68 38.78 -29.07
N LYS A 104 10.70 38.62 -28.18
CA LYS A 104 10.44 39.55 -27.09
C LYS A 104 10.07 38.77 -25.87
N VAL A 105 10.97 38.74 -24.90
CA VAL A 105 10.74 38.29 -23.56
C VAL A 105 9.72 39.24 -22.93
N LEU A 106 8.49 38.76 -22.73
CA LEU A 106 7.48 39.37 -21.90
C LEU A 106 7.45 38.60 -20.59
N GLU A 107 7.95 39.23 -19.55
CA GLU A 107 7.71 38.76 -18.17
C GLU A 107 6.21 38.87 -17.89
N PHE A 108 5.54 37.72 -17.69
CA PHE A 108 4.19 37.66 -17.18
C PHE A 108 4.24 37.76 -15.67
N PRO A 109 3.44 38.63 -15.03
CA PRO A 109 3.25 38.54 -13.57
C PRO A 109 2.55 37.23 -13.23
N GLU A 110 3.14 36.48 -12.29
CA GLU A 110 2.51 35.37 -11.64
C GLU A 110 1.31 35.91 -10.86
N ASP A 111 0.15 35.33 -11.09
CA ASP A 111 -1.12 35.36 -10.35
C ASP A 111 -2.33 35.78 -11.19
N ASP A 112 -2.82 34.85 -12.00
CA ASP A 112 -4.22 34.82 -12.42
C ASP A 112 -4.78 33.38 -12.29
N THR A 113 -4.86 32.89 -11.06
CA THR A 113 -5.75 31.77 -10.75
C THR A 113 -7.11 32.33 -10.34
N PRO A 114 -8.24 31.84 -10.95
CA PRO A 114 -9.56 32.32 -10.59
C PRO A 114 -9.80 32.11 -9.10
N PRO A 115 -10.43 33.06 -8.39
CA PRO A 115 -10.53 33.10 -6.92
C PRO A 115 -11.23 31.86 -6.33
N LEU A 116 -11.98 31.11 -7.11
CA LEU A 116 -12.62 29.87 -6.70
C LEU A 116 -11.64 28.70 -6.54
N GLN A 117 -10.57 28.64 -7.38
CA GLN A 117 -9.55 27.58 -7.28
C GLN A 117 -8.56 27.86 -6.14
N ALA A 118 -8.25 29.11 -5.84
CA ALA A 118 -7.43 29.49 -4.70
C ALA A 118 -8.16 29.19 -3.38
N GLY A 119 -9.46 29.48 -3.30
CA GLY A 119 -10.29 29.11 -2.15
C GLY A 119 -10.40 27.61 -1.91
N LEU A 120 -10.53 26.81 -2.97
CA LEU A 120 -10.58 25.35 -2.87
C LEU A 120 -9.23 24.74 -2.48
N ARG A 121 -8.09 25.29 -2.94
CA ARG A 121 -6.77 24.89 -2.47
C ARG A 121 -6.58 25.19 -0.99
N HIS A 122 -6.94 26.37 -0.54
CA HIS A 122 -6.80 26.77 0.86
C HIS A 122 -7.74 25.99 1.79
N LEU A 123 -8.96 25.65 1.33
CA LEU A 123 -9.87 24.74 2.04
C LEU A 123 -9.32 23.30 2.07
N ARG A 124 -8.68 22.84 1.00
CA ARG A 124 -8.06 21.52 0.96
C ARG A 124 -6.84 21.43 1.87
N GLU A 125 -5.97 22.45 1.87
CA GLU A 125 -4.82 22.53 2.78
C GLU A 125 -5.27 22.61 4.25
N LYS A 126 -6.31 23.41 4.57
CA LYS A 126 -6.88 23.46 5.92
C LYS A 126 -7.56 22.16 6.31
N ALA A 127 -8.27 21.48 5.40
CA ALA A 127 -8.88 20.19 5.67
C ALA A 127 -7.83 19.09 5.88
N ASP A 128 -6.75 19.10 5.10
CA ASP A 128 -5.63 18.17 5.27
C ASP A 128 -4.84 18.44 6.57
N ALA A 129 -4.66 19.71 6.93
CA ALA A 129 -4.03 20.10 8.20
C ALA A 129 -4.90 19.73 9.41
N TYR A 130 -6.22 19.94 9.33
CA TYR A 130 -7.17 19.56 10.37
C TYR A 130 -7.31 18.02 10.49
N ALA A 131 -7.31 17.32 9.37
CA ALA A 131 -7.25 15.85 9.36
C ALA A 131 -5.93 15.34 9.94
N GLN A 132 -4.79 15.96 9.62
CA GLN A 132 -3.51 15.62 10.24
C GLN A 132 -3.53 15.87 11.77
N GLN A 133 -4.12 16.95 12.22
CA GLN A 133 -4.23 17.25 13.65
C GLN A 133 -5.15 16.27 14.38
N MET A 134 -6.27 15.87 13.78
CA MET A 134 -7.18 14.85 14.34
C MET A 134 -6.57 13.44 14.39
N PHE A 135 -5.68 13.09 13.44
CA PHE A 135 -5.08 11.78 13.39
C PHE A 135 -3.66 11.70 13.99
N SER A 136 -3.08 12.85 14.41
CA SER A 136 -1.71 12.95 14.94
C SER A 136 -1.61 13.17 16.43
N GLU A 137 -2.61 12.78 17.22
CA GLU A 137 -2.50 12.81 18.68
C GLU A 137 -1.60 11.70 19.26
N GLU A 138 -0.42 11.51 18.71
CA GLU A 138 0.66 10.81 19.39
C GLU A 138 1.97 11.56 19.15
N GLY A 139 2.49 12.17 20.20
CA GLY A 139 3.84 12.73 20.26
C GLY A 139 3.94 14.22 20.00
N LYS A 140 3.29 15.04 20.80
CA LYS A 140 3.83 16.36 21.14
C LYS A 140 4.82 16.20 22.28
N GLU A 141 6.06 15.88 21.96
CA GLU A 141 7.15 16.56 22.62
C GLU A 141 7.12 17.99 22.09
N VAL A 142 6.57 18.88 22.90
CA VAL A 142 6.66 20.32 22.67
C VAL A 142 8.14 20.66 22.80
N SER A 143 8.80 20.93 21.68
CA SER A 143 10.16 21.44 21.71
C SER A 143 10.13 22.80 22.40
N GLU A 144 11.02 23.00 23.36
CA GLU A 144 11.14 24.23 24.16
C GLU A 144 11.39 25.51 23.33
N GLU A 145 11.59 25.39 22.02
CA GLU A 145 11.76 26.52 21.11
C GLU A 145 10.49 27.28 20.78
N THR A 146 9.30 26.68 20.92
CA THR A 146 8.03 27.36 20.61
C THR A 146 7.60 28.34 21.72
N ILE A 147 8.17 28.21 22.91
CA ILE A 147 7.88 29.11 24.05
C ILE A 147 8.66 30.45 23.96
N ARG A 148 9.69 30.52 23.09
CA ARG A 148 10.51 31.73 22.94
C ARG A 148 9.95 32.80 22.03
N PHE A 149 8.89 32.54 21.26
CA PHE A 149 8.35 33.48 20.26
C PHE A 149 7.21 34.39 20.82
N GLU A 150 6.63 34.09 21.97
CA GLU A 150 5.57 34.91 22.58
C GLU A 150 6.08 36.04 23.49
N ARG A 151 7.39 36.19 23.69
CA ARG A 151 7.99 37.22 24.58
C ARG A 151 8.58 38.44 23.87
N LEU A 152 8.17 38.71 22.64
CA LEU A 152 8.62 39.90 21.91
C LEU A 152 7.47 40.90 21.65
N ILE A 153 6.81 41.33 22.71
CA ILE A 153 6.05 42.59 22.70
C ILE A 153 6.69 43.49 23.79
N PRO A 154 7.33 44.63 23.44
CA PRO A 154 7.90 45.50 24.43
C PRO A 154 6.82 46.46 25.00
N GLY A 155 6.75 46.51 26.32
CA GLY A 155 6.20 47.61 27.07
C GLY A 155 4.96 47.36 27.86
N VAL A 156 5.10 46.84 29.09
CA VAL A 156 4.37 47.31 30.29
C VAL A 156 5.28 47.00 31.50
N ASP A 157 5.41 47.98 32.36
CA ASP A 157 6.36 48.12 33.45
C ASP A 157 6.17 47.09 34.57
N GLU A 158 7.30 46.77 35.21
CA GLU A 158 7.49 45.93 36.40
C GLU A 158 6.80 46.57 37.62
N GLU A 159 5.91 45.86 38.26
CA GLU A 159 5.67 45.97 39.68
C GLU A 159 5.77 44.59 40.33
N GLU A 160 6.78 44.43 41.19
CA GLU A 160 7.01 43.29 42.05
C GLU A 160 5.87 43.17 43.09
N GLU A 161 5.11 42.09 43.00
CA GLU A 161 4.42 41.53 44.18
C GLU A 161 4.70 40.06 44.30
N ALA A 162 5.42 39.71 45.35
CA ALA A 162 5.70 38.34 45.77
C ALA A 162 4.40 37.70 46.30
N GLU A 163 3.75 36.88 45.49
CA GLU A 163 2.71 35.96 45.95
C GLU A 163 3.25 34.55 46.09
N GLU A 164 3.07 34.01 47.31
CA GLU A 164 3.40 32.62 47.71
C GLU A 164 2.88 31.61 46.69
N GLU A 165 3.78 30.86 46.08
CA GLU A 165 3.48 29.70 45.23
C GLU A 165 2.79 28.61 46.06
N ALA A 166 1.46 28.48 45.92
CA ALA A 166 0.73 27.30 46.30
C ALA A 166 1.16 26.12 45.36
N PRO A 167 1.42 24.91 45.88
CA PRO A 167 1.94 23.81 45.09
C PRO A 167 0.94 23.44 43.96
N ARG A 168 1.35 23.73 42.71
CA ARG A 168 0.64 23.23 41.52
C ARG A 168 0.49 21.73 41.64
N ARG A 169 -0.77 21.25 41.83
CA ARG A 169 -1.12 19.85 41.72
C ARG A 169 -0.66 19.37 40.35
N GLU A 170 0.43 18.59 40.31
CA GLU A 170 0.83 17.84 39.14
C GLU A 170 -0.38 17.03 38.63
N ARG A 171 -0.88 17.38 37.45
CA ARG A 171 -1.85 16.54 36.75
C ARG A 171 -1.17 15.18 36.53
N ARG A 172 -1.59 14.19 37.34
CA ARG A 172 -1.12 12.79 37.13
C ARG A 172 -1.22 12.47 35.64
N PRO A 173 -0.13 11.99 35.03
CA PRO A 173 -0.18 11.62 33.62
C PRO A 173 -1.32 10.62 33.44
N ARG A 174 -2.21 10.89 32.51
CA ARG A 174 -3.34 10.02 32.18
C ARG A 174 -2.72 8.68 31.79
N LYS A 175 -2.91 7.66 32.63
CA LYS A 175 -2.39 6.31 32.35
C LYS A 175 -2.93 5.89 30.98
N GLU A 176 -2.05 5.87 29.99
CA GLU A 176 -2.37 5.27 28.70
C GLU A 176 -2.82 3.83 28.93
N PRO A 177 -3.90 3.39 28.26
CA PRO A 177 -4.33 2.00 28.37
C PRO A 177 -3.17 1.11 27.94
N ALA A 178 -2.85 0.11 28.78
CA ALA A 178 -1.78 -0.83 28.46
C ALA A 178 -1.98 -1.41 27.04
N PRO A 179 -0.92 -1.54 26.25
CA PRO A 179 -1.01 -2.10 24.90
C PRO A 179 -1.62 -3.52 24.96
N PRO A 180 -2.36 -3.95 23.94
CA PRO A 180 -2.89 -5.31 23.88
C PRO A 180 -1.76 -6.34 24.00
N PRO A 181 -2.03 -7.52 24.58
CA PRO A 181 -1.01 -8.56 24.72
C PRO A 181 -0.51 -9.02 23.34
N ASP A 182 0.79 -9.24 23.20
CA ASP A 182 1.40 -9.76 21.98
C ASP A 182 1.14 -11.26 21.83
N ILE A 183 0.05 -11.59 21.15
CA ILE A 183 -0.37 -12.97 20.88
C ILE A 183 0.22 -13.42 19.54
N PRO A 184 0.78 -14.64 19.43
CA PRO A 184 1.30 -15.16 18.19
C PRO A 184 0.29 -15.08 17.03
N PRO A 185 0.72 -14.69 15.80
CA PRO A 185 -0.17 -14.53 14.65
C PRO A 185 -1.00 -15.77 14.31
N SER A 186 -0.46 -16.97 14.50
CA SER A 186 -1.17 -18.24 14.27
C SER A 186 -2.37 -18.43 15.21
N GLN A 187 -2.22 -18.07 16.49
CA GLN A 187 -3.31 -18.11 17.46
C GLN A 187 -4.38 -17.06 17.19
N LEU A 188 -3.96 -15.83 16.81
CA LEU A 188 -4.89 -14.78 16.40
C LEU A 188 -5.67 -15.15 15.15
N ALA A 189 -5.03 -15.76 14.14
CA ALA A 189 -5.70 -16.24 12.93
C ALA A 189 -6.82 -17.25 13.26
N SER A 190 -6.59 -18.18 14.21
CA SER A 190 -7.60 -19.13 14.66
C SER A 190 -8.73 -18.45 15.44
N ARG A 191 -8.38 -17.49 16.32
CA ARG A 191 -9.35 -16.72 17.12
C ARG A 191 -10.30 -15.89 16.24
N TYR A 192 -9.75 -15.15 15.24
CA TYR A 192 -10.57 -14.39 14.29
C TYR A 192 -11.38 -15.28 13.35
N GLY A 193 -10.98 -16.53 13.14
CA GLY A 193 -11.70 -17.49 12.32
C GLY A 193 -12.97 -18.07 12.96
N LYS A 194 -13.06 -18.04 14.31
CA LYS A 194 -14.19 -18.64 15.04
C LYS A 194 -15.50 -17.89 14.75
N GLY A 195 -16.53 -18.62 14.31
CA GLY A 195 -17.88 -18.08 14.13
C GLY A 195 -18.09 -17.21 12.86
N LEU A 196 -17.09 -17.05 11.97
CA LEU A 196 -17.23 -16.23 10.77
C LEU A 196 -18.35 -16.69 9.83
N GLY A 197 -18.52 -18.01 9.64
CA GLY A 197 -19.59 -18.54 8.79
C GLY A 197 -20.99 -18.19 9.34
N LEU A 198 -21.18 -18.35 10.65
CA LEU A 198 -22.43 -18.02 11.34
C LEU A 198 -22.73 -16.51 11.26
N LEU A 199 -21.71 -15.67 11.48
CA LEU A 199 -21.87 -14.19 11.36
C LEU A 199 -22.28 -13.79 9.93
N ARG A 200 -21.65 -14.38 8.90
CA ARG A 200 -22.00 -14.15 7.51
C ARG A 200 -23.45 -14.56 7.19
N LEU A 201 -23.87 -15.74 7.67
CA LEU A 201 -25.22 -16.23 7.46
C LEU A 201 -26.26 -15.31 8.13
N ARG A 202 -26.03 -14.93 9.39
CA ARG A 202 -26.93 -14.01 10.11
C ARG A 202 -26.99 -12.63 9.43
N ALA A 203 -25.86 -12.08 8.99
CA ALA A 203 -25.85 -10.81 8.24
C ALA A 203 -26.64 -10.93 6.93
N ALA A 204 -26.50 -12.03 6.20
CA ALA A 204 -27.29 -12.27 4.98
C ALA A 204 -28.80 -12.39 5.27
N LEU A 205 -29.19 -13.00 6.39
CA LEU A 205 -30.58 -13.07 6.83
C LEU A 205 -31.12 -11.67 7.19
N VAL A 206 -30.35 -10.83 7.87
CA VAL A 206 -30.73 -9.44 8.17
C VAL A 206 -30.90 -8.63 6.89
N LEU A 207 -30.04 -8.82 5.89
CA LEU A 207 -30.21 -8.20 4.57
C LEU A 207 -31.51 -8.68 3.91
N LEU A 208 -31.80 -9.97 3.94
CA LEU A 208 -33.04 -10.54 3.41
C LEU A 208 -34.27 -9.94 4.10
N LEU A 209 -34.23 -9.76 5.43
CA LEU A 209 -35.30 -9.12 6.20
C LEU A 209 -35.43 -7.63 5.91
N SER A 210 -34.37 -6.95 5.48
CA SER A 210 -34.45 -5.53 5.11
C SER A 210 -35.20 -5.30 3.79
N LEU A 211 -35.24 -6.27 2.88
CA LEU A 211 -35.93 -6.15 1.59
C LEU A 211 -37.45 -5.94 1.71
N PRO A 212 -38.23 -6.75 2.47
CA PRO A 212 -39.63 -6.48 2.66
C PRO A 212 -39.90 -5.16 3.41
N LEU A 213 -39.04 -4.79 4.39
CA LEU A 213 -39.16 -3.48 5.04
C LEU A 213 -38.96 -2.32 4.05
N LEU A 214 -37.97 -2.45 3.17
CA LEU A 214 -37.71 -1.46 2.13
C LEU A 214 -38.87 -1.40 1.14
N TRP A 215 -39.44 -2.55 0.78
CA TRP A 215 -40.62 -2.60 -0.09
C TRP A 215 -41.82 -1.87 0.55
N VAL A 216 -42.13 -2.13 1.81
CA VAL A 216 -43.24 -1.47 2.53
C VAL A 216 -42.98 0.04 2.66
N ALA A 217 -41.73 0.44 2.97
CA ALA A 217 -41.34 1.86 3.01
C ALA A 217 -41.48 2.55 1.64
N LEU A 218 -41.13 1.87 0.55
CA LEU A 218 -41.19 2.38 -0.80
C LEU A 218 -42.59 2.39 -1.36
N ALA A 219 -43.44 1.44 -0.94
CA ALA A 219 -44.84 1.31 -1.37
C ALA A 219 -45.66 2.55 -0.98
N SER A 220 -45.42 3.11 0.21
CA SER A 220 -46.03 4.37 0.66
C SER A 220 -45.55 5.61 -0.12
N PHE A 221 -44.39 5.53 -0.78
CA PHE A 221 -43.81 6.64 -1.56
C PHE A 221 -44.15 6.56 -3.06
N LEU A 222 -44.29 5.35 -3.61
CA LEU A 222 -44.50 5.09 -5.03
C LEU A 222 -45.90 4.49 -5.35
N ASP A 223 -46.83 4.46 -4.39
CA ASP A 223 -48.14 3.86 -4.50
C ASP A 223 -48.10 2.40 -5.02
N LEU A 224 -47.13 1.61 -4.56
CA LEU A 224 -46.97 0.23 -4.97
C LEU A 224 -47.95 -0.70 -4.23
N PRO A 225 -48.43 -1.78 -4.86
CA PRO A 225 -49.33 -2.72 -4.21
C PRO A 225 -48.62 -3.45 -3.06
N LEU A 226 -49.24 -3.48 -1.87
CA LEU A 226 -48.82 -4.23 -0.73
C LEU A 226 -49.40 -5.64 -0.75
N PRO A 227 -48.59 -6.69 -0.47
CA PRO A 227 -49.09 -8.07 -0.45
C PRO A 227 -49.97 -8.35 0.76
N GLY A 228 -51.07 -9.11 0.55
CA GLY A 228 -51.83 -9.81 1.57
C GLY A 228 -52.29 -8.98 2.77
N GLY A 229 -53.34 -8.20 2.70
CA GLY A 229 -53.97 -7.51 3.85
C GLY A 229 -53.16 -6.40 4.53
N LEU A 230 -51.82 -6.28 4.24
CA LEU A 230 -51.01 -5.19 4.75
C LEU A 230 -51.45 -3.81 4.25
N GLY A 231 -52.14 -3.74 3.09
CA GLY A 231 -52.72 -2.51 2.57
C GLY A 231 -53.96 -2.04 3.29
N GLU A 232 -54.67 -2.91 4.04
CA GLU A 232 -55.94 -2.60 4.65
C GLU A 232 -55.80 -1.91 6.04
N SER A 233 -54.68 -2.09 6.73
CA SER A 233 -54.50 -1.56 8.08
C SER A 233 -53.08 -0.97 8.29
N PHE A 234 -53.02 0.35 8.51
CA PHE A 234 -51.79 1.05 8.87
C PHE A 234 -51.17 0.49 10.16
N ALA A 235 -52.02 0.17 11.16
CA ALA A 235 -51.53 -0.42 12.41
C ALA A 235 -50.80 -1.75 12.18
N LEU A 236 -51.27 -2.59 11.26
CA LEU A 236 -50.61 -3.83 10.90
C LEU A 236 -49.24 -3.59 10.25
N GLN A 237 -49.11 -2.56 9.40
CA GLN A 237 -47.82 -2.17 8.78
C GLN A 237 -46.80 -1.74 9.85
N VAL A 238 -47.23 -0.94 10.83
CA VAL A 238 -46.38 -0.48 11.96
C VAL A 238 -45.91 -1.67 12.79
N TRP A 239 -46.83 -2.58 13.20
CA TRP A 239 -46.50 -3.76 13.97
C TRP A 239 -45.61 -4.75 13.24
N CYS A 240 -45.85 -4.97 11.94
CA CYS A 240 -45.02 -5.82 11.11
C CYS A 240 -43.60 -5.24 10.96
N SER A 241 -43.48 -3.93 10.72
CA SER A 241 -42.17 -3.28 10.55
C SER A 241 -41.38 -3.32 11.84
N GLY A 242 -41.98 -3.05 13.01
CA GLY A 242 -41.37 -3.21 14.32
C GLY A 242 -40.99 -4.66 14.63
N GLY A 243 -41.85 -5.61 14.32
CA GLY A 243 -41.60 -7.05 14.52
C GLY A 243 -40.42 -7.56 13.69
N VAL A 244 -40.34 -7.19 12.41
CA VAL A 244 -39.21 -7.58 11.54
C VAL A 244 -37.90 -6.96 12.04
N LEU A 245 -37.91 -5.67 12.46
CA LEU A 245 -36.73 -5.04 13.06
C LEU A 245 -36.32 -5.74 14.38
N ALA A 246 -37.27 -6.16 15.22
CA ALA A 246 -36.98 -6.91 16.43
C ALA A 246 -36.32 -8.26 16.13
N VAL A 247 -36.79 -9.00 15.11
CA VAL A 247 -36.14 -10.23 14.65
C VAL A 247 -34.73 -9.96 14.13
N ALA A 248 -34.56 -8.90 13.34
CA ALA A 248 -33.23 -8.48 12.85
C ALA A 248 -32.30 -8.11 14.02
N ALA A 249 -32.79 -7.40 15.04
CA ALA A 249 -32.04 -7.07 16.24
C ALA A 249 -31.61 -8.31 17.03
N VAL A 250 -32.45 -9.34 17.14
CA VAL A 250 -32.07 -10.63 17.75
C VAL A 250 -31.00 -11.33 16.93
N LEU A 251 -31.06 -11.31 15.59
CA LEU A 251 -30.01 -11.87 14.72
C LEU A 251 -28.68 -11.12 14.86
N GLY A 252 -28.70 -9.82 15.10
CA GLY A 252 -27.52 -8.96 15.26
C GLY A 252 -27.17 -8.65 16.71
N ILE A 253 -27.73 -9.39 17.70
CA ILE A 253 -27.65 -9.05 19.12
C ILE A 253 -26.23 -8.92 19.65
N ASP A 254 -25.28 -9.71 19.13
CA ASP A 254 -23.87 -9.67 19.50
C ASP A 254 -23.21 -8.33 19.11
N VAL A 255 -23.55 -7.78 17.94
CA VAL A 255 -23.05 -6.48 17.48
C VAL A 255 -23.70 -5.34 18.26
N LEU A 256 -25.02 -5.41 18.47
CA LEU A 256 -25.77 -4.39 19.23
C LEU A 256 -25.34 -4.34 20.70
N LEU A 257 -25.22 -5.49 21.37
CA LEU A 257 -24.74 -5.55 22.75
C LEU A 257 -23.31 -5.05 22.88
N LEU A 258 -22.41 -5.41 21.92
CA LEU A 258 -21.06 -4.90 21.94
C LEU A 258 -21.03 -3.37 21.77
N GLY A 259 -21.90 -2.83 20.92
CA GLY A 259 -22.07 -1.37 20.75
C GLY A 259 -22.53 -0.69 22.04
N LEU A 260 -23.51 -1.25 22.72
CA LEU A 260 -23.99 -0.74 24.03
C LEU A 260 -22.93 -0.84 25.12
N VAL A 261 -22.24 -1.99 25.24
CA VAL A 261 -21.14 -2.16 26.20
C VAL A 261 -20.04 -1.15 25.98
N ARG A 262 -19.64 -0.88 24.71
CA ARG A 262 -18.66 0.16 24.38
C ARG A 262 -19.11 1.56 24.76
N LEU A 263 -20.41 1.85 24.62
CA LEU A 263 -20.98 3.14 25.06
C LEU A 263 -20.80 3.31 26.58
N PHE A 264 -21.17 2.29 27.40
CA PHE A 264 -20.98 2.33 28.84
C PHE A 264 -19.51 2.36 29.26
N MET A 265 -18.61 1.78 28.47
CA MET A 265 -17.16 1.85 28.69
C MET A 265 -16.54 3.20 28.25
N LEU A 266 -17.34 4.18 27.84
CA LEU A 266 -16.90 5.47 27.30
C LEU A 266 -15.96 5.34 26.06
N ARG A 267 -16.19 4.28 25.27
CA ARG A 267 -15.50 4.02 23.99
C ARG A 267 -16.50 3.78 22.86
N PRO A 268 -17.49 4.66 22.66
CA PRO A 268 -18.52 4.47 21.66
C PRO A 268 -17.92 4.45 20.24
N GLY A 269 -18.60 3.73 19.36
CA GLY A 269 -18.27 3.59 17.94
C GLY A 269 -19.53 3.70 17.09
N ALA A 270 -19.38 3.48 15.77
CA ALA A 270 -20.52 3.44 14.86
C ALA A 270 -21.54 2.35 15.24
N ASP A 271 -21.09 1.25 15.83
CA ASP A 271 -21.92 0.18 16.39
C ASP A 271 -22.80 0.67 17.55
N SER A 272 -22.28 1.57 18.40
CA SER A 272 -23.06 2.18 19.48
C SER A 272 -24.18 3.08 18.96
N ALA A 273 -23.90 3.89 17.95
CA ALA A 273 -24.91 4.74 17.31
C ALA A 273 -26.00 3.89 16.63
N CYS A 274 -25.61 2.84 15.92
CA CYS A 274 -26.55 1.89 15.30
C CYS A 274 -27.42 1.20 16.36
N ALA A 275 -26.83 0.76 17.47
CA ALA A 275 -27.57 0.08 18.55
C ALA A 275 -28.67 1.01 19.16
N LEU A 276 -28.31 2.27 19.43
CA LEU A 276 -29.28 3.24 19.96
C LEU A 276 -30.35 3.58 18.92
N ALA A 277 -30.00 3.79 17.66
CA ALA A 277 -30.96 4.01 16.58
C ALA A 277 -31.97 2.84 16.49
N CYS A 278 -31.50 1.61 16.51
CA CYS A 278 -32.38 0.43 16.52
C CYS A 278 -33.28 0.37 17.77
N CYS A 279 -32.74 0.62 18.97
CA CYS A 279 -33.51 0.57 20.21
C CYS A 279 -34.61 1.64 20.24
N PHE A 280 -34.30 2.88 19.88
CA PHE A 280 -35.30 3.96 19.89
C PHE A 280 -36.30 3.86 18.72
N THR A 281 -35.89 3.34 17.58
CA THR A 281 -36.84 3.03 16.48
C THR A 281 -37.79 1.92 16.85
N LEU A 282 -37.33 0.88 17.59
CA LEU A 282 -38.22 -0.14 18.14
C LEU A 282 -39.19 0.44 19.16
N ALA A 283 -38.71 1.28 20.07
CA ALA A 283 -39.57 1.95 21.04
C ALA A 283 -40.63 2.84 20.34
N ASP A 284 -40.23 3.61 19.33
CA ASP A 284 -41.14 4.40 18.49
C ASP A 284 -42.19 3.51 17.81
N ALA A 285 -41.77 2.39 17.17
CA ALA A 285 -42.66 1.48 16.48
C ALA A 285 -43.76 0.88 17.41
N PHE A 286 -43.39 0.51 18.65
CA PHE A 286 -44.33 -0.08 19.60
C PHE A 286 -45.21 0.94 20.31
N THR A 287 -44.83 2.21 20.36
CA THR A 287 -45.59 3.27 21.07
C THR A 287 -46.29 4.26 20.14
N GLN A 288 -45.94 4.28 18.85
CA GLN A 288 -46.47 5.23 17.86
C GLN A 288 -48.00 5.31 17.85
N LEU A 289 -48.66 4.16 17.80
CA LEU A 289 -50.12 4.09 17.71
C LEU A 289 -50.85 4.65 18.95
N GLN A 290 -50.13 4.67 20.11
CA GLN A 290 -50.67 5.19 21.37
C GLN A 290 -50.32 6.68 21.59
N LEU A 291 -49.08 7.05 21.28
CA LEU A 291 -48.58 8.41 21.53
C LEU A 291 -48.87 9.40 20.41
N MET A 292 -48.86 8.91 19.15
CA MET A 292 -49.05 9.74 17.96
C MET A 292 -50.04 9.08 16.96
N PRO A 293 -51.32 8.93 17.29
CA PRO A 293 -52.29 8.30 16.40
C PRO A 293 -52.51 9.11 15.13
N GLU A 294 -52.18 10.41 15.09
CA GLU A 294 -52.32 11.29 13.91
C GLU A 294 -51.20 11.06 12.88
N ARG A 295 -50.11 10.40 13.27
CA ARG A 295 -48.98 10.17 12.38
C ARG A 295 -49.28 9.00 11.43
N ASP A 296 -49.26 9.30 10.14
CA ASP A 296 -49.51 8.37 9.02
C ASP A 296 -48.21 7.77 8.41
N THR A 297 -47.03 8.08 9.00
CA THR A 297 -45.72 7.58 8.51
C THR A 297 -45.22 6.40 9.33
N LEU A 298 -44.61 5.42 8.67
CA LEU A 298 -44.04 4.24 9.28
C LEU A 298 -42.80 4.57 10.11
N PRO A 299 -42.37 3.71 11.06
CA PRO A 299 -41.09 3.84 11.79
C PRO A 299 -39.91 3.58 10.85
N TYR A 300 -38.72 4.05 11.21
CA TYR A 300 -37.48 3.97 10.39
C TYR A 300 -36.84 2.55 10.40
N ALA A 301 -37.64 1.53 10.54
CA ALA A 301 -37.22 0.12 10.67
C ALA A 301 -36.39 -0.36 9.46
N ALA A 302 -36.74 0.08 8.24
CA ALA A 302 -36.00 -0.28 7.02
C ALA A 302 -34.55 0.27 7.06
N ALA A 303 -34.37 1.53 7.43
CA ALA A 303 -33.05 2.17 7.57
C ALA A 303 -32.20 1.53 8.65
N CYS A 304 -32.79 1.27 9.85
CA CYS A 304 -32.11 0.61 10.95
C CYS A 304 -31.70 -0.83 10.63
N CYS A 305 -32.58 -1.59 9.96
CA CYS A 305 -32.26 -2.97 9.55
C CYS A 305 -31.09 -3.01 8.53
N LEU A 306 -31.10 -2.12 7.55
CA LEU A 306 -29.98 -1.97 6.60
C LEU A 306 -28.69 -1.50 7.31
N GLY A 307 -28.80 -0.58 8.24
CA GLY A 307 -27.69 -0.13 9.08
C GLY A 307 -27.08 -1.25 9.92
N LEU A 308 -27.93 -2.09 10.54
CA LEU A 308 -27.50 -3.27 11.28
C LEU A 308 -26.79 -4.27 10.37
N PHE A 309 -27.29 -4.50 9.15
CA PHE A 309 -26.60 -5.30 8.16
C PHE A 309 -25.20 -4.75 7.86
N CYS A 310 -25.06 -3.43 7.63
CA CYS A 310 -23.77 -2.79 7.39
C CYS A 310 -22.80 -2.98 8.56
N CYS A 311 -23.26 -2.86 9.79
CA CYS A 311 -22.46 -3.09 11.00
C CYS A 311 -22.00 -4.56 11.13
N MET A 312 -22.91 -5.52 10.90
CA MET A 312 -22.58 -6.96 10.93
C MET A 312 -21.60 -7.33 9.82
N TRP A 313 -21.83 -6.84 8.60
CA TRP A 313 -20.95 -7.10 7.45
C TRP A 313 -19.59 -6.45 7.63
N GLY A 314 -19.53 -5.22 8.17
CA GLY A 314 -18.28 -4.56 8.54
C GLY A 314 -17.48 -5.34 9.58
N THR A 315 -18.15 -5.90 10.58
CA THR A 315 -17.52 -6.77 11.60
C THR A 315 -16.98 -8.06 10.95
N TYR A 316 -17.73 -8.66 10.02
CA TYR A 316 -17.30 -9.83 9.26
C TYR A 316 -16.07 -9.51 8.40
N ASP A 317 -16.09 -8.46 7.60
CA ASP A 317 -14.98 -8.05 6.74
C ASP A 317 -13.73 -7.73 7.57
N LYS A 318 -13.87 -7.05 8.73
CA LYS A 318 -12.76 -6.76 9.65
C LYS A 318 -12.12 -8.05 10.17
N ARG A 319 -12.91 -8.97 10.72
CA ARG A 319 -12.40 -10.25 11.23
C ARG A 319 -11.74 -11.09 10.15
N GLN A 320 -12.31 -11.11 8.94
CA GLN A 320 -11.76 -11.83 7.80
C GLN A 320 -10.43 -11.25 7.33
N GLY A 321 -10.31 -9.92 7.25
CA GLY A 321 -9.07 -9.23 6.89
C GLY A 321 -7.96 -9.47 7.91
N LEU A 322 -8.26 -9.29 9.22
CA LEU A 322 -7.33 -9.56 10.31
C LEU A 322 -6.88 -11.04 10.33
N ARG A 323 -7.82 -11.97 10.13
CA ARG A 323 -7.49 -13.41 10.02
C ARG A 323 -6.51 -13.67 8.90
N LEU A 324 -6.74 -13.07 7.71
CA LEU A 324 -5.91 -13.28 6.55
C LEU A 324 -4.50 -12.72 6.75
N SER A 325 -4.38 -11.49 7.28
CA SER A 325 -3.08 -10.89 7.61
C SER A 325 -2.32 -11.71 8.65
N CYS A 326 -3.00 -12.17 9.73
CA CYS A 326 -2.37 -13.03 10.73
C CYS A 326 -1.94 -14.39 10.15
N ARG A 327 -2.73 -14.98 9.25
CA ARG A 327 -2.39 -16.23 8.58
C ARG A 327 -1.17 -16.08 7.67
N THR A 328 -1.10 -14.99 6.93
CA THR A 328 0.04 -14.68 6.08
C THR A 328 1.29 -14.43 6.95
N ALA A 329 1.19 -13.60 8.00
CA ALA A 329 2.32 -13.35 8.89
C ALA A 329 2.86 -14.62 9.59
N ALA A 330 2.00 -15.62 9.80
CA ALA A 330 2.39 -16.90 10.40
C ALA A 330 2.96 -17.91 9.39
N SER A 331 3.04 -17.60 8.09
CA SER A 331 3.45 -18.55 7.06
C SER A 331 4.96 -18.71 6.92
N ALA A 332 5.77 -17.77 7.42
CA ALA A 332 7.22 -17.83 7.42
C ALA A 332 7.77 -18.03 8.83
N SER A 333 8.81 -18.84 8.95
CA SER A 333 9.56 -19.02 10.22
C SER A 333 10.46 -17.82 10.51
N GLU A 334 11.09 -17.27 9.49
CA GLU A 334 11.97 -16.11 9.54
C GLU A 334 11.48 -15.04 8.56
N PRO A 335 10.51 -14.21 8.98
CA PRO A 335 9.96 -13.19 8.12
C PRO A 335 10.89 -11.96 8.04
N TYR A 336 10.74 -11.19 6.96
CA TYR A 336 11.25 -9.83 6.91
C TYR A 336 10.25 -8.86 7.53
N LEU A 337 10.73 -7.93 8.31
CA LEU A 337 9.95 -6.89 8.96
C LEU A 337 10.11 -5.58 8.21
N VAL A 338 9.01 -4.87 8.03
CA VAL A 338 8.99 -3.53 7.45
C VAL A 338 8.65 -2.54 8.54
N THR A 339 9.53 -1.57 8.75
CA THR A 339 9.35 -0.48 9.70
C THR A 339 9.40 0.87 9.00
N LEU A 340 8.86 1.89 9.64
CA LEU A 340 8.97 3.27 9.19
C LEU A 340 9.92 4.00 10.14
N ASP A 341 11.14 4.23 9.69
CA ASP A 341 12.18 4.84 10.50
C ASP A 341 12.17 6.36 10.33
N PRO A 342 12.05 7.11 11.43
CA PRO A 342 11.90 8.55 11.38
C PRO A 342 13.19 9.23 10.90
N LYS A 343 13.05 10.20 9.99
CA LYS A 343 14.14 11.06 9.49
C LYS A 343 15.37 10.31 8.96
N SER A 344 15.22 9.04 8.56
CA SER A 344 16.34 8.20 8.11
C SER A 344 16.91 8.63 6.76
N TRP A 345 16.14 9.27 5.88
CA TRP A 345 16.59 9.76 4.59
C TRP A 345 16.32 11.26 4.39
N ASN A 346 17.39 12.09 4.38
CA ASN A 346 17.33 13.55 4.15
C ASN A 346 16.23 14.25 4.99
N GLY A 347 16.10 13.86 6.27
CA GLY A 347 15.09 14.39 7.18
C GLY A 347 13.67 13.87 6.93
N ARG A 348 13.48 12.92 6.01
CA ARG A 348 12.21 12.27 5.70
C ARG A 348 12.14 10.89 6.32
N ASP A 349 10.93 10.47 6.67
CA ASP A 349 10.68 9.12 7.14
C ASP A 349 10.79 8.13 5.97
N ALA A 350 11.59 7.07 6.15
CA ALA A 350 11.78 6.05 5.13
C ALA A 350 11.39 4.66 5.65
N TYR A 351 10.86 3.85 4.75
CA TYR A 351 10.58 2.45 5.03
C TYR A 351 11.85 1.62 4.90
N ALA A 352 12.18 0.88 5.95
CA ALA A 352 13.29 -0.06 5.99
C ALA A 352 12.77 -1.49 6.08
N LYS A 353 13.54 -2.43 5.53
CA LYS A 353 13.27 -3.87 5.58
C LYS A 353 14.47 -4.56 6.27
N TRP A 354 14.18 -5.37 7.27
CA TRP A 354 15.18 -6.13 8.00
C TRP A 354 14.64 -7.50 8.40
N SER A 355 15.49 -8.46 8.71
CA SER A 355 15.09 -9.80 9.12
C SER A 355 15.03 -9.91 10.63
N GLY A 356 13.99 -10.54 11.17
CA GLY A 356 13.85 -10.75 12.60
C GLY A 356 12.52 -11.36 13.00
N PRO A 357 12.37 -11.72 14.26
CA PRO A 357 11.10 -12.26 14.77
C PRO A 357 10.02 -11.17 14.78
N ALA A 358 8.80 -11.51 14.39
CA ALA A 358 7.66 -10.59 14.28
C ALA A 358 7.09 -10.19 15.66
N HIS A 359 7.95 -9.73 16.58
CA HIS A 359 7.52 -9.23 17.89
C HIS A 359 6.69 -7.95 17.75
N GLY A 360 5.63 -7.83 18.55
CA GLY A 360 4.75 -6.68 18.52
C GLY A 360 3.68 -6.71 17.43
N PHE A 361 3.77 -7.59 16.43
CA PHE A 361 2.75 -7.70 15.39
C PHE A 361 1.38 -8.05 15.95
N GLY A 362 1.32 -9.02 16.88
CA GLY A 362 0.09 -9.45 17.51
C GLY A 362 -0.58 -8.38 18.35
N SER A 363 0.18 -7.54 19.05
CA SER A 363 -0.36 -6.42 19.81
C SER A 363 -0.86 -5.30 18.87
N GLN A 364 -0.07 -4.94 17.86
CA GLN A 364 -0.38 -3.85 16.93
C GLN A 364 -1.61 -4.14 16.05
N ILE A 365 -1.78 -5.37 15.58
CA ILE A 365 -2.94 -5.74 14.75
C ILE A 365 -4.27 -5.69 15.52
N GLN A 366 -4.23 -5.75 16.85
CA GLN A 366 -5.38 -5.64 17.74
C GLN A 366 -5.74 -4.20 18.11
N GLU A 367 -4.89 -3.22 17.77
CA GLU A 367 -5.17 -1.80 18.04
C GLU A 367 -6.45 -1.32 17.32
N GLU A 368 -7.04 -0.27 17.89
CA GLU A 368 -8.22 0.39 17.30
C GLU A 368 -7.87 1.03 15.96
N ASP A 369 -8.75 0.88 14.98
CA ASP A 369 -8.59 1.51 13.68
C ASP A 369 -8.83 3.02 13.72
N GLY A 370 -8.38 3.74 12.67
CA GLY A 370 -8.49 5.18 12.59
C GLY A 370 -9.93 5.68 12.60
N THR A 371 -10.86 4.92 12.02
CA THR A 371 -12.29 5.24 12.03
C THR A 371 -12.85 5.16 13.45
N GLN A 372 -12.49 4.13 14.22
CA GLN A 372 -12.93 3.99 15.60
C GLN A 372 -12.38 5.11 16.50
N LYS A 373 -11.13 5.54 16.28
CA LYS A 373 -10.53 6.67 17.03
C LYS A 373 -11.34 7.97 16.84
N VAL A 374 -11.79 8.24 15.59
CA VAL A 374 -12.62 9.43 15.28
C VAL A 374 -14.01 9.29 15.89
N TYR A 375 -14.65 8.13 15.72
CA TYR A 375 -16.00 7.90 16.25
C TYR A 375 -16.05 7.91 17.78
N ARG A 376 -14.99 7.59 18.47
CA ARG A 376 -14.90 7.74 19.94
C ARG A 376 -15.21 9.17 20.39
N ILE A 377 -14.89 10.18 19.56
CA ILE A 377 -15.13 11.60 19.86
C ILE A 377 -16.45 12.06 19.25
N THR A 378 -16.70 11.72 17.97
CA THR A 378 -17.84 12.25 17.24
C THR A 378 -19.17 11.63 17.65
N VAL A 379 -19.20 10.32 17.97
CA VAL A 379 -20.45 9.63 18.36
C VAL A 379 -21.06 10.20 19.63
N PRO A 380 -20.33 10.41 20.74
CA PRO A 380 -20.91 11.05 21.93
C PRO A 380 -21.49 12.43 21.65
N LEU A 381 -20.81 13.22 20.81
CA LEU A 381 -21.29 14.56 20.43
C LEU A 381 -22.59 14.48 19.61
N LEU A 382 -22.65 13.55 18.65
CA LEU A 382 -23.86 13.31 17.86
C LEU A 382 -25.02 12.78 18.71
N LEU A 383 -24.76 11.87 19.64
CA LEU A 383 -25.78 11.32 20.55
C LEU A 383 -26.32 12.42 21.48
N LEU A 384 -25.45 13.23 22.06
CA LEU A 384 -25.85 14.37 22.90
C LEU A 384 -26.63 15.40 22.06
N GLY A 385 -26.16 15.69 20.85
CA GLY A 385 -26.83 16.57 19.90
C GLY A 385 -28.22 16.04 19.53
N SER A 386 -28.36 14.76 19.19
CA SER A 386 -29.65 14.12 18.88
C SER A 386 -30.63 14.18 20.06
N LEU A 387 -30.13 13.94 21.29
CA LEU A 387 -30.96 14.05 22.48
C LEU A 387 -31.45 15.51 22.70
N LEU A 388 -30.54 16.46 22.57
CA LEU A 388 -30.89 17.89 22.74
C LEU A 388 -31.86 18.36 21.66
N CYS A 389 -31.62 18.01 20.40
CA CYS A 389 -32.49 18.32 19.26
C CYS A 389 -33.89 17.72 19.45
N ALA A 390 -33.97 16.44 19.85
CA ALA A 390 -35.24 15.77 20.13
C ALA A 390 -36.01 16.42 21.30
N LEU A 391 -35.32 16.84 22.37
CA LEU A 391 -35.93 17.57 23.47
C LEU A 391 -36.47 18.93 23.02
N LEU A 392 -35.70 19.68 22.22
CA LEU A 392 -36.15 21.00 21.69
C LEU A 392 -37.32 20.82 20.72
N ALA A 393 -37.32 19.82 19.86
CA ALA A 393 -38.39 19.57 18.88
C ALA A 393 -39.68 19.01 19.51
N SER A 394 -39.62 18.44 20.71
CA SER A 394 -40.76 17.85 21.40
C SER A 394 -41.20 18.65 22.65
N VAL A 395 -40.44 18.50 23.74
CA VAL A 395 -40.77 19.16 25.03
C VAL A 395 -40.69 20.67 24.91
N GLY A 396 -39.67 21.19 24.21
CA GLY A 396 -39.50 22.63 23.95
C GLY A 396 -40.68 23.25 23.18
N GLN A 397 -41.42 22.45 22.43
CA GLN A 397 -42.63 22.88 21.71
C GLN A 397 -43.94 22.55 22.46
N GLY A 398 -43.86 22.02 23.68
CA GLY A 398 -45.01 21.62 24.46
C GLY A 398 -45.72 20.35 23.96
N ARG A 399 -45.04 19.50 23.17
CA ARG A 399 -45.58 18.28 22.59
C ARG A 399 -44.71 17.05 22.94
N PRO A 400 -44.66 16.69 24.24
CA PRO A 400 -43.79 15.60 24.73
C PRO A 400 -44.10 14.22 24.10
N GLU A 401 -45.30 14.01 23.59
CA GLU A 401 -45.69 12.78 22.86
C GLU A 401 -44.86 12.52 21.62
N ARG A 402 -44.25 13.55 21.02
CA ARG A 402 -43.39 13.44 19.80
C ARG A 402 -41.96 13.06 20.14
N PHE A 403 -41.59 13.02 21.41
CA PHE A 403 -40.19 12.83 21.81
C PHE A 403 -39.53 11.56 21.21
N LEU A 404 -40.21 10.41 21.29
CA LEU A 404 -39.64 9.14 20.79
C LEU A 404 -39.48 9.17 19.25
N TRP A 405 -40.43 9.77 18.53
CA TRP A 405 -40.31 9.96 17.08
C TRP A 405 -39.14 10.89 16.74
N CYS A 406 -39.04 12.06 17.36
CA CYS A 406 -37.94 13.00 17.11
C CYS A 406 -36.59 12.34 17.40
N LEU A 407 -36.45 11.65 18.53
CA LEU A 407 -35.22 11.00 18.92
C LEU A 407 -34.85 9.83 17.96
N SER A 408 -35.84 9.04 17.54
CA SER A 408 -35.59 7.95 16.59
C SER A 408 -35.18 8.49 15.21
N ALA A 409 -35.77 9.61 14.77
CA ALA A 409 -35.41 10.28 13.53
C ALA A 409 -33.98 10.84 13.58
N ASP A 410 -33.67 11.60 14.64
CA ASP A 410 -32.37 12.26 14.81
C ASP A 410 -31.24 11.22 14.97
N LEU A 411 -31.46 10.16 15.76
CA LEU A 411 -30.49 9.06 15.92
C LEU A 411 -30.28 8.27 14.64
N THR A 412 -31.36 7.99 13.89
CA THR A 412 -31.25 7.23 12.63
C THR A 412 -30.54 8.05 11.55
N ALA A 413 -30.88 9.35 11.42
CA ALA A 413 -30.26 10.24 10.45
C ALA A 413 -28.78 10.52 10.75
N SER A 414 -28.40 10.61 12.05
CA SER A 414 -27.02 10.82 12.47
C SER A 414 -26.18 9.54 12.56
N ALA A 415 -26.79 8.35 12.48
CA ALA A 415 -26.09 7.09 12.58
C ALA A 415 -25.19 6.87 11.37
N ALA A 416 -23.87 6.76 11.61
CA ALA A 416 -22.89 6.46 10.58
C ALA A 416 -22.90 4.96 10.24
N PHE A 417 -23.94 4.47 9.57
CA PHE A 417 -24.10 3.02 9.29
C PHE A 417 -22.96 2.42 8.48
N ALA A 418 -22.32 3.21 7.58
CA ALA A 418 -21.12 2.78 6.88
C ALA A 418 -19.85 2.74 7.76
N GLY A 419 -19.88 3.28 8.97
CA GLY A 419 -18.69 3.51 9.78
C GLY A 419 -17.80 2.29 9.99
N LEU A 420 -18.37 1.12 10.21
CA LEU A 420 -17.61 -0.12 10.34
C LEU A 420 -17.08 -0.63 8.98
N LEU A 421 -17.71 -0.29 7.86
CA LEU A 421 -17.29 -0.71 6.52
C LEU A 421 -16.12 0.13 5.98
N ILE A 422 -15.97 1.37 6.43
CA ILE A 422 -14.97 2.35 5.95
C ILE A 422 -13.54 1.81 6.09
N PHE A 423 -13.22 1.18 7.21
CA PHE A 423 -11.92 0.53 7.42
C PHE A 423 -11.93 -0.93 6.97
N SER A 424 -12.95 -1.69 7.33
CA SER A 424 -12.94 -3.15 7.19
C SER A 424 -12.91 -3.61 5.74
N ARG A 425 -13.67 -2.96 4.87
CA ARG A 425 -13.78 -3.31 3.46
C ARG A 425 -12.46 -3.11 2.69
N PRO A 426 -11.85 -1.91 2.69
CA PRO A 426 -10.58 -1.69 2.02
C PRO A 426 -9.44 -2.49 2.66
N TYR A 427 -9.45 -2.69 3.99
CA TYR A 427 -8.47 -3.52 4.66
C TYR A 427 -8.55 -4.98 4.22
N LEU A 428 -9.75 -5.56 4.09
CA LEU A 428 -9.93 -6.92 3.59
C LEU A 428 -9.47 -7.06 2.13
N ALA A 429 -9.82 -6.10 1.27
CA ALA A 429 -9.40 -6.09 -0.14
C ALA A 429 -7.87 -6.06 -0.23
N LEU A 430 -7.23 -5.14 0.52
CA LEU A 430 -5.78 -5.04 0.62
C LEU A 430 -5.15 -6.31 1.19
N ALA A 431 -5.69 -6.87 2.27
CA ALA A 431 -5.17 -8.10 2.87
C ALA A 431 -5.23 -9.30 1.92
N ARG A 432 -6.25 -9.38 1.04
CA ARG A 432 -6.33 -10.40 0.00
C ARG A 432 -5.22 -10.24 -1.03
N ARG A 433 -4.97 -9.01 -1.49
CA ARG A 433 -3.89 -8.72 -2.43
C ARG A 433 -2.53 -9.03 -1.81
N LEU A 434 -2.25 -8.49 -0.62
CA LEU A 434 -1.00 -8.68 0.07
C LEU A 434 -0.71 -10.14 0.44
N SER A 435 -1.74 -10.93 0.77
CA SER A 435 -1.56 -12.36 1.02
C SER A 435 -1.08 -13.13 -0.22
N GLY A 436 -1.46 -12.67 -1.42
CA GLY A 436 -0.99 -13.23 -2.71
C GLY A 436 0.51 -12.97 -2.93
N SER A 437 1.00 -11.78 -2.61
CA SER A 437 2.41 -11.42 -2.71
C SER A 437 3.25 -11.92 -1.53
N GLY A 438 2.63 -12.40 -0.45
CA GLY A 438 3.31 -12.86 0.77
C GLY A 438 3.62 -11.74 1.75
N ALA A 439 2.82 -10.68 1.76
CA ALA A 439 2.92 -9.58 2.72
C ALA A 439 1.70 -9.55 3.65
N ALA A 440 1.90 -9.10 4.89
CA ALA A 440 0.86 -8.93 5.90
C ALA A 440 1.01 -7.57 6.58
N LEU A 441 0.01 -6.70 6.44
CA LEU A 441 -0.02 -5.40 7.11
C LEU A 441 -0.35 -5.56 8.60
N ALA A 442 0.34 -4.81 9.48
CA ALA A 442 0.10 -4.81 10.93
C ALA A 442 -1.17 -4.00 11.31
N GLY A 443 -2.29 -4.31 10.67
CA GLY A 443 -3.56 -3.64 10.91
C GLY A 443 -3.55 -2.15 10.55
N TRP A 444 -4.34 -1.36 11.27
CA TRP A 444 -4.31 0.10 11.13
C TRP A 444 -3.00 0.71 11.64
N SER A 445 -2.40 0.13 12.67
CA SER A 445 -1.12 0.60 13.23
C SER A 445 -0.04 0.71 12.16
N GLY A 446 0.06 -0.29 11.27
CA GLY A 446 0.99 -0.29 10.14
C GLY A 446 0.68 0.73 9.04
N ALA A 447 -0.58 1.21 8.95
CA ALA A 447 -0.98 2.22 7.96
C ALA A 447 -1.11 3.62 8.55
N ALA A 448 -1.08 3.79 9.87
CA ALA A 448 -1.35 5.06 10.54
C ALA A 448 -0.37 6.18 10.18
N ARG A 449 0.89 5.81 9.94
CA ARG A 449 1.95 6.71 9.46
C ARG A 449 2.30 6.36 8.01
N ALA A 450 2.79 7.33 7.26
CA ALA A 450 3.25 7.10 5.89
C ALA A 450 4.56 7.86 5.65
N GLY A 451 5.56 7.12 5.19
CA GLY A 451 6.83 7.68 4.75
C GLY A 451 6.79 8.19 3.31
N SER A 452 7.81 8.93 2.93
CA SER A 452 8.01 9.44 1.58
C SER A 452 9.18 8.78 0.86
N ALA A 453 9.93 7.91 1.52
CA ALA A 453 11.05 7.17 0.94
C ALA A 453 10.98 5.68 1.30
N ILE A 454 11.65 4.84 0.52
CA ILE A 454 11.80 3.40 0.75
C ILE A 454 13.26 3.01 0.48
N LEU A 455 13.88 2.32 1.43
CA LEU A 455 15.26 1.86 1.32
C LEU A 455 15.27 0.50 0.60
N LEU A 456 15.94 0.43 -0.54
CA LEU A 456 16.05 -0.78 -1.36
C LEU A 456 17.47 -1.33 -1.28
N THR A 457 17.57 -2.60 -0.92
CA THR A 457 18.82 -3.35 -0.87
C THR A 457 19.05 -4.16 -2.15
N ASP A 458 20.22 -4.78 -2.26
CA ASP A 458 20.58 -5.66 -3.39
C ASP A 458 19.54 -6.75 -3.61
N THR A 459 19.10 -7.41 -2.54
CA THR A 459 18.15 -8.53 -2.58
C THR A 459 16.71 -8.10 -2.95
N ASP A 460 16.37 -6.81 -2.87
CA ASP A 460 15.09 -6.32 -3.33
C ASP A 460 14.99 -6.27 -4.85
N LEU A 461 16.08 -5.86 -5.51
CA LEU A 461 16.16 -5.76 -6.97
C LEU A 461 16.61 -7.08 -7.61
N PHE A 462 17.57 -7.75 -6.97
CA PHE A 462 18.16 -8.98 -7.46
C PHE A 462 18.17 -10.04 -6.35
N PRO A 463 17.04 -10.71 -6.10
CA PRO A 463 16.99 -11.82 -5.14
C PRO A 463 18.00 -12.92 -5.49
N PRO A 464 18.42 -13.73 -4.50
CA PRO A 464 19.34 -14.84 -4.74
C PRO A 464 18.90 -15.74 -5.91
N GLY A 465 19.84 -16.02 -6.84
CA GLY A 465 19.59 -16.80 -8.05
C GLY A 465 19.22 -15.99 -9.30
N THR A 466 19.05 -14.66 -9.20
CA THR A 466 18.82 -13.79 -10.36
C THR A 466 20.11 -13.20 -10.94
N VAL A 467 21.22 -13.32 -10.21
CA VAL A 467 22.55 -13.00 -10.70
C VAL A 467 23.29 -14.31 -10.94
N ALA A 468 23.77 -14.53 -12.16
CA ALA A 468 24.49 -15.72 -12.56
C ALA A 468 25.92 -15.36 -12.96
N LEU A 469 26.86 -16.27 -12.71
CA LEU A 469 28.22 -16.19 -13.19
C LEU A 469 28.35 -16.99 -14.51
N ASN A 470 28.65 -16.29 -15.60
CA ASN A 470 28.79 -16.90 -16.91
C ASN A 470 30.17 -17.52 -17.13
N GLY A 471 31.20 -17.01 -16.46
CA GLY A 471 32.54 -17.58 -16.52
C GLY A 471 33.59 -16.72 -15.84
N ILE A 472 34.81 -17.29 -15.74
CA ILE A 472 35.98 -16.65 -15.14
C ILE A 472 37.11 -16.68 -16.15
N LYS A 473 37.84 -15.58 -16.30
CA LYS A 473 39.11 -15.51 -16.99
C LYS A 473 40.18 -15.03 -16.00
N VAL A 474 41.23 -15.82 -15.84
CA VAL A 474 42.37 -15.49 -14.99
C VAL A 474 43.54 -15.10 -15.90
N PHE A 475 44.31 -14.09 -15.50
CA PHE A 475 45.48 -13.52 -16.20
C PHE A 475 46.75 -13.73 -15.39
N GLY A 476 47.91 -13.64 -16.05
CA GLY A 476 49.20 -13.84 -15.44
C GLY A 476 49.43 -15.24 -14.86
N ASP A 477 50.32 -15.37 -13.91
CA ASP A 477 50.70 -16.61 -13.25
C ASP A 477 49.84 -16.95 -12.01
N PHE A 478 48.67 -16.30 -11.87
CA PHE A 478 47.80 -16.50 -10.73
C PHE A 478 46.97 -17.78 -10.89
N SER A 479 46.86 -18.56 -9.79
CA SER A 479 45.95 -19.72 -9.78
C SER A 479 44.50 -19.26 -9.64
N VAL A 480 43.59 -19.98 -10.29
CA VAL A 480 42.13 -19.73 -10.21
C VAL A 480 41.62 -19.72 -8.76
N GLU A 481 42.11 -20.67 -7.95
CA GLU A 481 41.79 -20.77 -6.52
C GLU A 481 42.20 -19.50 -5.74
N LYS A 482 43.40 -18.93 -6.00
CA LYS A 482 43.86 -17.70 -5.34
C LYS A 482 42.96 -16.53 -5.71
N VAL A 483 42.69 -16.32 -6.99
CA VAL A 483 41.88 -15.20 -7.47
C VAL A 483 40.44 -15.29 -6.95
N VAL A 484 39.86 -16.49 -6.97
CA VAL A 484 38.51 -16.71 -6.39
C VAL A 484 38.50 -16.49 -4.90
N ALA A 485 39.51 -16.98 -4.16
CA ALA A 485 39.60 -16.82 -2.69
C ALA A 485 39.66 -15.35 -2.27
N VAL A 486 40.52 -14.54 -2.90
CA VAL A 486 40.66 -13.13 -2.55
C VAL A 486 39.45 -12.30 -2.94
N CYS A 487 38.88 -12.54 -4.13
CA CYS A 487 37.68 -11.85 -4.62
C CYS A 487 36.47 -12.17 -3.73
N ALA A 488 36.20 -13.45 -3.46
CA ALA A 488 35.10 -13.89 -2.61
C ALA A 488 35.23 -13.35 -1.17
N THR A 489 36.47 -13.23 -0.66
CA THR A 489 36.70 -12.65 0.67
C THR A 489 36.28 -11.19 0.74
N LEU A 490 36.68 -10.34 -0.23
CA LEU A 490 36.30 -8.92 -0.24
C LEU A 490 34.81 -8.74 -0.44
N ILE A 491 34.19 -9.52 -1.33
CA ILE A 491 32.73 -9.46 -1.59
C ILE A 491 31.95 -9.83 -0.33
N ARG A 492 32.31 -10.90 0.38
CA ARG A 492 31.69 -11.29 1.64
C ARG A 492 31.84 -10.19 2.70
N ASP A 493 33.06 -9.72 2.91
CA ASP A 493 33.37 -8.73 3.96
C ASP A 493 32.75 -7.35 3.64
N SER A 494 32.42 -7.09 2.38
CA SER A 494 31.64 -5.92 1.96
C SER A 494 30.14 -6.04 2.25
N GLY A 495 29.61 -7.25 2.44
CA GLY A 495 28.18 -7.52 2.59
C GLY A 495 27.38 -7.28 1.31
N SER A 496 28.00 -7.40 0.14
CA SER A 496 27.33 -7.27 -1.18
C SER A 496 26.36 -8.42 -1.44
N GLY A 497 25.28 -8.16 -2.18
CA GLY A 497 24.33 -9.19 -2.63
C GLY A 497 24.94 -10.30 -3.49
N LEU A 498 26.19 -10.11 -3.93
CA LEU A 498 26.98 -11.11 -4.65
C LEU A 498 27.59 -12.19 -3.75
N ASP A 499 27.52 -12.03 -2.41
CA ASP A 499 28.18 -12.95 -1.46
C ASP A 499 27.81 -14.42 -1.71
N LYS A 500 26.52 -14.73 -1.84
CA LYS A 500 26.07 -16.11 -2.08
C LYS A 500 26.65 -16.69 -3.38
N LEU A 501 26.69 -15.92 -4.45
CA LEU A 501 27.25 -16.35 -5.74
C LEU A 501 28.75 -16.68 -5.61
N PHE A 502 29.51 -15.79 -4.97
CA PHE A 502 30.94 -16.00 -4.79
C PHE A 502 31.26 -17.04 -3.71
N HIS A 503 30.39 -17.26 -2.73
CA HIS A 503 30.49 -18.40 -1.80
C HIS A 503 30.34 -19.73 -2.51
N ASP A 504 29.32 -19.87 -3.38
CA ASP A 504 29.10 -21.08 -4.15
C ASP A 504 30.26 -21.35 -5.12
N LEU A 505 30.77 -20.27 -5.73
CA LEU A 505 31.97 -20.34 -6.57
C LEU A 505 33.22 -20.80 -5.79
N LEU A 506 33.49 -20.16 -4.66
CA LEU A 506 34.62 -20.51 -3.78
C LEU A 506 34.57 -21.98 -3.41
N ARG A 507 33.38 -22.48 -3.06
CA ARG A 507 33.17 -23.89 -2.71
C ARG A 507 33.37 -24.83 -3.88
N SER A 508 32.93 -24.45 -5.09
CA SER A 508 33.11 -25.25 -6.30
C SER A 508 34.56 -25.40 -6.74
N GLN A 509 35.41 -24.38 -6.45
CA GLN A 509 36.84 -24.38 -6.74
C GLN A 509 37.70 -24.96 -5.61
N GLY A 510 37.11 -25.44 -4.51
CA GLY A 510 37.87 -25.93 -3.34
C GLY A 510 38.65 -24.84 -2.62
N ALA A 511 38.42 -23.58 -2.92
CA ALA A 511 39.10 -22.42 -2.34
C ALA A 511 38.57 -22.11 -0.94
N VAL A 512 39.38 -21.40 -0.14
CA VAL A 512 39.02 -21.03 1.24
C VAL A 512 39.14 -19.53 1.44
N TYR A 513 38.19 -18.95 2.18
CA TYR A 513 38.25 -17.56 2.57
C TYR A 513 39.58 -17.18 3.22
N ARG A 514 40.03 -16.00 2.92
CA ARG A 514 41.25 -15.41 3.51
C ARG A 514 40.87 -14.37 4.58
N ARG A 515 41.82 -13.92 5.36
CA ARG A 515 41.63 -12.80 6.28
C ARG A 515 42.05 -11.52 5.57
N ALA A 516 41.11 -10.60 5.35
CA ALA A 516 41.40 -9.26 4.83
C ALA A 516 41.60 -8.26 5.96
N SER A 517 42.44 -7.27 5.73
CA SER A 517 42.66 -6.12 6.60
C SER A 517 42.50 -4.83 5.81
N GLY A 518 41.99 -3.76 6.46
CA GLY A 518 41.88 -2.44 5.84
C GLY A 518 40.87 -2.36 4.70
N LEU A 519 39.74 -3.09 4.77
CA LEU A 519 38.71 -3.04 3.73
C LEU A 519 38.18 -1.61 3.56
N GLN A 520 38.29 -1.07 2.36
CA GLN A 520 37.76 0.23 1.96
C GLN A 520 36.79 0.07 0.80
N ARG A 521 35.77 0.90 0.79
CA ARG A 521 34.75 0.98 -0.29
C ARG A 521 34.95 2.30 -1.02
N HIS A 522 34.99 2.25 -2.35
CA HIS A 522 35.28 3.42 -3.19
C HIS A 522 34.07 3.84 -4.01
N GLU A 523 33.86 5.16 -4.17
CA GLU A 523 32.74 5.74 -4.96
C GLU A 523 32.80 5.33 -6.44
N GLY A 524 33.97 4.98 -6.96
CA GLY A 524 34.14 4.47 -8.33
C GLY A 524 33.57 3.08 -8.57
N GLY A 525 32.95 2.45 -7.58
CA GLY A 525 32.37 1.12 -7.68
C GLY A 525 33.37 -0.01 -7.50
N GLY A 526 34.10 0.01 -6.39
CA GLY A 526 35.06 -1.02 -6.06
C GLY A 526 35.42 -1.11 -4.56
N LEU A 527 36.17 -2.14 -4.26
CA LEU A 527 36.66 -2.50 -2.92
C LEU A 527 38.16 -2.62 -2.97
N SER A 528 38.84 -2.16 -1.92
CA SER A 528 40.29 -2.40 -1.71
C SER A 528 40.51 -3.00 -0.34
N ALA A 529 41.43 -3.92 -0.22
CA ALA A 529 41.88 -4.48 1.04
C ALA A 529 43.29 -5.08 0.90
N GLU A 530 43.92 -5.34 2.01
CA GLU A 530 45.20 -6.04 2.06
C GLU A 530 44.97 -7.51 2.53
N ILE A 531 45.51 -8.47 1.80
CA ILE A 531 45.45 -9.89 2.13
C ILE A 531 46.87 -10.45 2.07
N ARG A 532 47.44 -10.85 3.22
CA ARG A 532 48.79 -11.39 3.34
C ARG A 532 49.93 -10.48 2.84
N GLY A 533 49.75 -9.17 2.92
CA GLY A 533 50.69 -8.19 2.42
C GLY A 533 50.55 -7.86 0.93
N GLU A 534 49.60 -8.48 0.21
CA GLU A 534 49.24 -8.13 -1.18
C GLU A 534 48.09 -7.15 -1.18
N SER A 535 48.15 -6.12 -2.04
CA SER A 535 47.06 -5.16 -2.24
C SER A 535 46.06 -5.75 -3.21
N ILE A 536 44.82 -5.95 -2.76
CA ILE A 536 43.73 -6.54 -3.55
C ILE A 536 42.72 -5.47 -3.90
N LEU A 537 42.41 -5.34 -5.20
CA LEU A 537 41.37 -4.49 -5.72
C LEU A 537 40.27 -5.35 -6.38
N VAL A 538 39.02 -5.14 -6.00
CA VAL A 538 37.87 -5.83 -6.60
C VAL A 538 36.80 -4.81 -6.98
N GLY A 539 36.36 -4.78 -8.23
CA GLY A 539 35.38 -3.77 -8.63
C GLY A 539 35.00 -3.80 -10.09
N SER A 540 34.38 -2.70 -10.54
CA SER A 540 33.99 -2.48 -11.94
C SER A 540 35.19 -2.10 -12.84
N ALA A 541 35.02 -2.17 -14.16
CA ALA A 541 36.05 -1.71 -15.09
C ALA A 541 36.43 -0.23 -14.90
N SER A 542 35.44 0.63 -14.59
CA SER A 542 35.68 2.05 -14.30
C SER A 542 36.49 2.26 -13.03
N PHE A 543 36.29 1.42 -12.01
CA PHE A 543 37.10 1.45 -10.79
C PHE A 543 38.54 1.00 -11.06
N MET A 544 38.74 -0.06 -11.84
CA MET A 544 40.11 -0.51 -12.19
C MET A 544 40.86 0.59 -12.97
N ALA A 545 40.19 1.27 -13.91
CA ALA A 545 40.78 2.40 -14.62
C ALA A 545 41.11 3.59 -13.68
N LEU A 546 40.26 3.85 -12.68
CA LEU A 546 40.52 4.88 -11.65
C LEU A 546 41.75 4.54 -10.78
N MET A 547 41.94 3.26 -10.53
CA MET A 547 43.11 2.75 -9.73
C MET A 547 44.33 2.48 -10.61
N GLU A 548 44.36 2.96 -11.84
CA GLU A 548 45.48 2.83 -12.79
C GLU A 548 45.88 1.37 -13.11
N VAL A 549 44.94 0.41 -12.95
CA VAL A 549 45.19 -0.97 -13.32
C VAL A 549 45.06 -1.11 -14.84
N PRO A 550 46.09 -1.62 -15.55
CA PRO A 550 46.03 -1.73 -17.00
C PRO A 550 45.00 -2.78 -17.42
N LEU A 551 44.01 -2.34 -18.20
CA LEU A 551 42.98 -3.22 -18.74
C LEU A 551 43.29 -3.57 -20.21
N PRO A 552 43.04 -4.80 -20.67
CA PRO A 552 43.19 -5.16 -22.06
C PRO A 552 42.32 -4.26 -22.99
N GLN A 553 42.88 -3.87 -24.13
CA GLN A 553 42.14 -3.05 -25.10
C GLN A 553 40.99 -3.84 -25.74
N GLY A 554 39.85 -3.16 -25.98
CA GLY A 554 38.67 -3.80 -26.59
C GLY A 554 37.70 -4.46 -25.61
N LEU A 555 37.91 -4.25 -24.31
CA LEU A 555 36.99 -4.72 -23.26
C LEU A 555 35.63 -4.03 -23.31
N ASN A 556 34.64 -4.73 -23.80
CA ASN A 556 33.25 -4.24 -23.83
C ASN A 556 32.33 -5.03 -22.87
N VAL A 557 32.85 -5.38 -21.69
CA VAL A 557 32.10 -6.14 -20.70
C VAL A 557 31.33 -5.16 -19.79
N ARG A 558 30.01 -5.13 -19.93
CA ARG A 558 29.15 -4.17 -19.19
C ARG A 558 28.84 -4.61 -17.76
N SER A 559 28.93 -5.87 -17.43
CA SER A 559 28.61 -6.43 -16.12
C SER A 559 29.64 -7.49 -15.75
N ALA A 560 30.73 -7.09 -15.12
CA ALA A 560 31.76 -7.98 -14.63
C ALA A 560 32.38 -7.49 -13.32
N VAL A 561 32.93 -8.40 -12.56
CA VAL A 561 33.78 -8.14 -11.41
C VAL A 561 35.21 -8.34 -11.87
N PHE A 562 36.03 -7.31 -11.73
CA PHE A 562 37.45 -7.34 -11.98
C PHE A 562 38.19 -7.53 -10.65
N CYS A 563 39.24 -8.31 -10.66
CA CYS A 563 40.12 -8.52 -9.53
C CYS A 563 41.54 -8.20 -9.96
N ALA A 564 42.21 -7.33 -9.22
CA ALA A 564 43.66 -7.06 -9.38
C ALA A 564 44.37 -7.36 -8.10
N ILE A 565 45.64 -7.84 -8.20
CA ILE A 565 46.52 -8.16 -7.12
C ILE A 565 47.84 -7.36 -7.36
N ASP A 566 48.26 -6.58 -6.40
CA ASP A 566 49.43 -5.70 -6.47
C ASP A 566 49.48 -4.81 -7.73
N GLY A 567 48.32 -4.31 -8.17
CA GLY A 567 48.19 -3.45 -9.35
C GLY A 567 48.13 -4.17 -10.69
N GLU A 568 48.28 -5.52 -10.71
CA GLU A 568 48.14 -6.32 -11.95
C GLU A 568 46.74 -6.96 -12.04
N LEU A 569 46.17 -6.95 -13.22
CA LEU A 569 44.87 -7.63 -13.45
C LEU A 569 45.00 -9.14 -13.29
N ALA A 570 44.40 -9.68 -12.25
CA ALA A 570 44.47 -11.11 -11.91
C ALA A 570 43.30 -11.90 -12.46
N GLY A 571 42.09 -11.32 -12.52
CA GLY A 571 40.92 -12.04 -13.01
C GLY A 571 39.72 -11.19 -13.35
N ILE A 572 38.83 -11.76 -14.17
CA ILE A 572 37.54 -11.19 -14.57
C ILE A 572 36.46 -12.25 -14.37
N PHE A 573 35.40 -11.86 -13.71
CA PHE A 573 34.21 -12.67 -13.47
C PHE A 573 33.05 -12.07 -14.26
N ALA A 574 32.60 -12.74 -15.31
CA ALA A 574 31.49 -12.28 -16.13
C ALA A 574 30.16 -12.57 -15.43
N LEU A 575 29.35 -11.55 -15.21
CA LEU A 575 28.07 -11.65 -14.52
C LEU A 575 26.90 -11.38 -15.45
N SER A 576 25.82 -12.12 -15.27
CA SER A 576 24.51 -11.87 -15.89
C SER A 576 23.50 -11.53 -14.83
N TYR A 577 22.88 -10.36 -14.96
CA TYR A 577 21.81 -9.88 -14.07
C TYR A 577 20.48 -10.07 -14.79
N THR A 578 19.58 -10.85 -14.21
CA THR A 578 18.22 -11.08 -14.70
C THR A 578 17.21 -10.44 -13.74
N MET A 579 16.50 -9.42 -14.20
CA MET A 579 15.51 -8.75 -13.37
C MET A 579 14.16 -9.44 -13.49
N HIS A 580 13.52 -9.68 -12.33
CA HIS A 580 12.18 -10.26 -12.34
C HIS A 580 11.17 -9.27 -12.96
N PRO A 581 10.24 -9.73 -13.83
CA PRO A 581 9.32 -8.85 -14.56
C PRO A 581 8.36 -8.05 -13.65
N THR A 582 8.22 -8.42 -12.39
CA THR A 582 7.39 -7.67 -11.42
C THR A 582 8.08 -6.45 -10.81
N ILE A 583 9.40 -6.28 -10.98
CA ILE A 583 10.16 -5.18 -10.35
C ILE A 583 9.88 -3.83 -11.01
N PRO A 584 9.91 -3.66 -12.36
CA PRO A 584 9.61 -2.38 -12.98
C PRO A 584 8.21 -1.83 -12.62
N PRO A 585 7.11 -2.64 -12.65
CA PRO A 585 5.80 -2.17 -12.19
C PRO A 585 5.78 -1.84 -10.69
N ALA A 586 6.53 -2.56 -9.85
CA ALA A 586 6.64 -2.26 -8.42
C ALA A 586 7.28 -0.89 -8.17
N ILE A 587 8.39 -0.57 -8.86
CA ILE A 587 9.03 0.75 -8.80
C ILE A 587 8.08 1.82 -9.33
N SER A 588 7.39 1.56 -10.43
CA SER A 588 6.41 2.51 -10.99
C SER A 588 5.26 2.79 -10.01
N ALA A 589 4.79 1.78 -9.28
CA ALA A 589 3.76 1.93 -8.24
C ALA A 589 4.26 2.76 -7.05
N LEU A 590 5.51 2.59 -6.62
CA LEU A 590 6.14 3.41 -5.58
C LEU A 590 6.19 4.89 -6.00
N VAL A 591 6.70 5.15 -7.21
CA VAL A 591 6.80 6.51 -7.75
C VAL A 591 5.42 7.16 -7.92
N ALA A 592 4.43 6.42 -8.44
CA ALA A 592 3.05 6.88 -8.55
C ALA A 592 2.41 7.12 -7.16
N GLY A 593 2.84 6.37 -6.15
CA GLY A 593 2.47 6.55 -4.75
C GLY A 593 3.20 7.71 -4.05
N HIS A 594 4.04 8.49 -4.75
CA HIS A 594 4.92 9.52 -4.16
C HIS A 594 5.80 8.96 -3.02
N ILE A 595 6.44 7.83 -3.28
CA ILE A 595 7.42 7.21 -2.41
C ILE A 595 8.71 7.08 -3.22
N SER A 596 9.75 7.82 -2.82
CA SER A 596 11.04 7.84 -3.52
C SER A 596 11.82 6.56 -3.21
N PRO A 597 12.17 5.73 -4.21
CA PRO A 597 13.07 4.62 -4.00
C PRO A 597 14.49 5.13 -3.76
N VAL A 598 15.12 4.72 -2.67
CA VAL A 598 16.50 5.03 -2.29
C VAL A 598 17.31 3.76 -2.41
N LEU A 599 18.29 3.73 -3.30
CA LEU A 599 19.12 2.56 -3.52
C LEU A 599 20.24 2.48 -2.49
N CYS A 600 20.08 1.59 -1.51
CA CYS A 600 21.09 1.28 -0.49
C CYS A 600 21.87 0.01 -0.85
N THR A 601 22.17 -0.16 -2.14
CA THR A 601 22.86 -1.33 -2.68
C THR A 601 24.35 -1.30 -2.37
N ARG A 602 24.90 -2.47 -1.98
CA ARG A 602 26.33 -2.67 -1.76
C ARG A 602 27.03 -3.32 -2.97
N ASP A 603 26.25 -3.74 -3.98
CA ASP A 603 26.78 -4.22 -5.25
C ASP A 603 27.25 -3.03 -6.10
N PHE A 604 28.53 -2.95 -6.33
CA PHE A 604 29.18 -1.88 -7.09
C PHE A 604 28.85 -1.89 -8.59
N ASN A 605 28.27 -2.96 -9.13
CA ASN A 605 27.78 -3.01 -10.53
C ASN A 605 26.40 -2.35 -10.69
N LEU A 606 25.64 -2.17 -9.60
CA LEU A 606 24.31 -1.57 -9.64
C LEU A 606 24.39 -0.04 -9.69
N ILE A 607 24.79 0.46 -10.84
CA ILE A 607 24.89 1.90 -11.12
C ILE A 607 23.66 2.44 -11.85
N PRO A 608 23.35 3.74 -11.76
CA PRO A 608 22.21 4.35 -12.43
C PRO A 608 22.16 4.10 -13.93
N ALA A 609 23.33 4.14 -14.60
CA ALA A 609 23.43 3.93 -16.05
C ALA A 609 22.97 2.50 -16.44
N MET A 610 23.41 1.47 -15.71
CA MET A 610 23.01 0.09 -15.93
C MET A 610 21.50 -0.09 -15.75
N LEU A 611 20.93 0.43 -14.66
CA LEU A 611 19.50 0.30 -14.34
C LEU A 611 18.63 0.99 -15.41
N ARG A 612 19.09 2.13 -15.96
CA ARG A 612 18.40 2.84 -17.05
C ARG A 612 18.52 2.09 -18.37
N GLN A 613 19.72 1.70 -18.75
CA GLN A 613 19.98 1.15 -20.09
C GLN A 613 19.47 -0.28 -20.23
N LYS A 614 19.81 -1.14 -19.27
CA LYS A 614 19.45 -2.57 -19.35
C LYS A 614 18.02 -2.84 -18.91
N PHE A 615 17.54 -2.20 -17.84
CA PHE A 615 16.24 -2.52 -17.23
C PHE A 615 15.17 -1.44 -17.42
N LYS A 616 15.50 -0.32 -18.11
CA LYS A 616 14.56 0.77 -18.44
C LYS A 616 13.85 1.35 -17.20
N LEU A 617 14.51 1.33 -16.03
CA LEU A 617 13.94 1.88 -14.81
C LEU A 617 13.96 3.42 -14.80
N PRO A 618 13.00 4.08 -14.12
CA PRO A 618 12.89 5.54 -14.02
C PRO A 618 13.91 6.10 -13.01
N VAL A 619 15.18 5.99 -13.32
CA VAL A 619 16.32 6.34 -12.47
C VAL A 619 16.28 7.80 -11.98
N GLU A 620 15.67 8.70 -12.77
CA GLU A 620 15.51 10.13 -12.43
C GLU A 620 14.60 10.37 -11.22
N LYS A 621 13.78 9.37 -10.87
CA LYS A 621 12.86 9.40 -9.71
C LYS A 621 13.33 8.53 -8.55
N MET A 622 14.59 8.09 -8.61
CA MET A 622 15.23 7.25 -7.61
C MET A 622 16.42 8.00 -7.02
N ASP A 623 16.67 7.83 -5.74
CA ASP A 623 17.79 8.47 -5.05
C ASP A 623 18.96 7.49 -4.94
N PHE A 624 20.17 7.99 -5.22
CA PHE A 624 21.43 7.22 -5.16
C PHE A 624 22.36 7.85 -4.12
N PRO A 625 22.35 7.36 -2.88
CA PRO A 625 23.27 7.84 -1.83
C PRO A 625 24.73 7.58 -2.16
N THR A 626 25.64 8.30 -1.48
CA THR A 626 27.09 8.01 -1.46
C THR A 626 27.35 6.62 -0.88
N VAL A 627 28.51 6.02 -1.19
CA VAL A 627 28.86 4.66 -0.74
C VAL A 627 28.83 4.52 0.78
N GLU A 628 29.34 5.53 1.50
CA GLU A 628 29.29 5.56 2.96
C GLU A 628 27.86 5.54 3.47
N ARG A 629 27.00 6.41 2.92
CA ARG A 629 25.59 6.50 3.32
C ARG A 629 24.80 5.26 2.95
N ARG A 630 25.09 4.62 1.80
CA ARG A 630 24.49 3.32 1.43
C ARG A 630 24.84 2.24 2.43
N THR A 631 26.10 2.19 2.87
CA THR A 631 26.59 1.22 3.85
C THR A 631 25.90 1.41 5.20
N GLU A 632 25.77 2.65 5.65
CA GLU A 632 25.07 2.99 6.89
C GLU A 632 23.59 2.59 6.82
N LEU A 633 22.88 3.00 5.76
CA LEU A 633 21.44 2.72 5.60
C LEU A 633 21.10 1.23 5.38
N SER A 634 22.06 0.42 4.98
CA SER A 634 21.91 -1.03 4.78
C SER A 634 22.58 -1.86 5.89
N ASP A 635 22.98 -1.22 6.99
CA ASP A 635 23.59 -1.92 8.12
C ASP A 635 22.53 -2.75 8.85
N PRO A 636 22.73 -4.09 9.00
CA PRO A 636 21.79 -4.94 9.72
C PRO A 636 21.69 -4.64 11.21
N ASP A 637 22.71 -4.01 11.80
CA ASP A 637 22.74 -3.65 13.22
C ASP A 637 22.12 -2.28 13.51
N GLN A 638 21.59 -1.60 12.50
CA GLN A 638 20.95 -0.30 12.68
C GLN A 638 19.66 -0.44 13.52
N PRO A 639 19.44 0.45 14.50
CA PRO A 639 18.23 0.43 15.30
C PRO A 639 17.02 0.84 14.45
N HIS A 640 15.99 0.00 14.42
CA HIS A 640 14.74 0.24 13.70
C HIS A 640 13.61 0.62 14.65
N ASN A 641 12.61 1.27 14.12
CA ASN A 641 11.39 1.60 14.86
C ASN A 641 10.71 0.31 15.37
N PRO A 642 10.32 0.22 16.66
CA PRO A 642 9.62 -0.94 17.19
C PRO A 642 8.22 -1.16 16.59
N ARG A 643 7.63 -0.15 15.94
CA ARG A 643 6.33 -0.26 15.29
C ARG A 643 6.48 -0.81 13.88
N LEU A 644 5.86 -1.98 13.66
CA LEU A 644 5.86 -2.65 12.36
C LEU A 644 4.83 -2.01 11.43
N THR A 645 5.23 -1.76 10.19
CA THR A 645 4.30 -1.47 9.09
C THR A 645 3.71 -2.77 8.53
N ALA A 646 4.57 -3.73 8.21
CA ALA A 646 4.17 -5.00 7.63
C ALA A 646 5.18 -6.11 7.97
N VAL A 647 4.75 -7.34 7.78
CA VAL A 647 5.57 -8.56 7.82
C VAL A 647 5.57 -9.17 6.43
N LEU A 648 6.75 -9.47 5.89
CA LEU A 648 6.92 -10.08 4.57
C LEU A 648 7.41 -11.51 4.73
N CYS A 649 6.73 -12.44 4.08
CA CYS A 649 7.05 -13.86 4.11
C CYS A 649 7.78 -14.34 2.83
N ARG A 650 8.07 -13.43 1.92
CA ARG A 650 8.80 -13.65 0.68
C ARG A 650 9.80 -12.55 0.45
N GLU A 651 10.92 -12.89 -0.15
CA GLU A 651 11.95 -11.93 -0.57
C GLU A 651 11.52 -11.14 -1.81
N GLY A 652 12.22 -10.04 -2.07
CA GLY A 652 12.10 -9.22 -3.26
C GLY A 652 11.24 -7.97 -3.06
N LEU A 653 11.28 -7.12 -4.07
CA LEU A 653 10.66 -5.79 -4.05
C LEU A 653 9.12 -5.85 -4.05
N THR A 654 8.52 -6.84 -4.72
CA THR A 654 7.07 -6.90 -4.91
C THR A 654 6.29 -6.88 -3.60
N PRO A 655 6.52 -7.80 -2.63
CA PRO A 655 5.79 -7.78 -1.37
C PRO A 655 6.09 -6.51 -0.55
N PHE A 656 7.31 -5.98 -0.63
CA PHE A 656 7.71 -4.77 0.07
C PHE A 656 6.99 -3.53 -0.49
N SER A 657 7.04 -3.32 -1.78
CA SER A 657 6.37 -2.18 -2.45
C SER A 657 4.85 -2.24 -2.29
N GLU A 658 4.23 -3.42 -2.45
CA GLU A 658 2.79 -3.58 -2.27
C GLU A 658 2.34 -3.29 -0.85
N ALA A 659 3.10 -3.72 0.17
CA ALA A 659 2.79 -3.41 1.56
C ALA A 659 2.83 -1.90 1.83
N VAL A 660 3.87 -1.22 1.36
CA VAL A 660 4.09 0.22 1.58
C VAL A 660 3.07 1.07 0.81
N VAL A 661 2.88 0.82 -0.48
CA VAL A 661 1.89 1.53 -1.31
C VAL A 661 0.48 1.28 -0.79
N GLY A 662 0.17 0.01 -0.46
CA GLY A 662 -1.12 -0.38 0.11
C GLY A 662 -1.41 0.29 1.44
N ALA A 663 -0.44 0.37 2.35
CA ALA A 663 -0.58 1.07 3.63
C ALA A 663 -0.90 2.56 3.44
N LYS A 664 -0.18 3.25 2.55
CA LYS A 664 -0.40 4.67 2.25
C LYS A 664 -1.79 4.92 1.63
N ARG A 665 -2.21 4.07 0.69
CA ARG A 665 -3.55 4.15 0.07
C ARG A 665 -4.66 3.87 1.06
N LEU A 666 -4.51 2.83 1.89
CA LEU A 666 -5.47 2.51 2.95
C LEU A 666 -5.67 3.70 3.90
N ARG A 667 -4.55 4.31 4.34
CA ARG A 667 -4.59 5.50 5.20
C ARG A 667 -5.37 6.64 4.56
N SER A 668 -5.06 7.00 3.33
CA SER A 668 -5.73 8.09 2.61
C SER A 668 -7.21 7.82 2.42
N ALA A 669 -7.57 6.63 1.94
CA ALA A 669 -8.96 6.26 1.69
C ALA A 669 -9.80 6.25 2.97
N VAL A 670 -9.28 5.65 4.05
CA VAL A 670 -9.99 5.61 5.35
C VAL A 670 -10.19 7.01 5.91
N ARG A 671 -9.19 7.90 5.83
CA ARG A 671 -9.32 9.27 6.32
C ARG A 671 -10.41 10.05 5.57
N VAL A 672 -10.34 10.07 4.24
CA VAL A 672 -11.32 10.78 3.41
C VAL A 672 -12.72 10.23 3.61
N ALA A 673 -12.88 8.90 3.61
CA ALA A 673 -14.15 8.24 3.81
C ALA A 673 -14.73 8.49 5.22
N THR A 674 -13.87 8.55 6.26
CA THR A 674 -14.32 8.86 7.64
C THR A 674 -14.82 10.30 7.75
N VAL A 675 -14.08 11.27 7.19
CA VAL A 675 -14.50 12.69 7.19
C VAL A 675 -15.85 12.84 6.47
N LEU A 676 -16.00 12.20 5.31
CA LEU A 676 -17.24 12.26 4.55
C LEU A 676 -18.41 11.62 5.31
N SER A 677 -18.18 10.52 6.01
CA SER A 677 -19.20 9.84 6.82
C SER A 677 -19.62 10.70 8.04
N VAL A 678 -18.67 11.32 8.73
CA VAL A 678 -18.97 12.24 9.84
C VAL A 678 -19.76 13.46 9.36
N LEU A 679 -19.38 14.02 8.20
CA LEU A 679 -20.11 15.11 7.58
C LEU A 679 -21.55 14.70 7.27
N GLY A 680 -21.75 13.50 6.70
CA GLY A 680 -23.09 12.96 6.45
C GLY A 680 -23.94 12.81 7.71
N SER A 681 -23.33 12.34 8.80
CA SER A 681 -24.00 12.23 10.10
C SER A 681 -24.42 13.59 10.66
N LEU A 682 -23.56 14.61 10.54
CA LEU A 682 -23.88 15.98 10.99
C LEU A 682 -25.00 16.61 10.16
N VAL A 683 -24.91 16.49 8.82
CA VAL A 683 -25.96 16.99 7.91
C VAL A 683 -27.28 16.26 8.17
N GLY A 684 -27.22 14.94 8.41
CA GLY A 684 -28.40 14.14 8.77
C GLY A 684 -29.05 14.60 10.05
N LEU A 685 -28.27 14.84 11.12
CA LEU A 685 -28.79 15.36 12.38
C LEU A 685 -29.47 16.71 12.21
N LEU A 686 -28.83 17.67 11.52
CA LEU A 686 -29.38 19.01 11.32
C LEU A 686 -30.66 18.99 10.48
N LEU A 687 -30.70 18.18 9.43
CA LEU A 687 -31.86 18.02 8.56
C LEU A 687 -33.01 17.35 9.31
N ALA A 688 -32.75 16.27 10.04
CA ALA A 688 -33.75 15.57 10.83
C ALA A 688 -34.32 16.48 11.93
N PHE A 689 -33.45 17.19 12.66
CA PHE A 689 -33.87 18.18 13.65
C PHE A 689 -34.78 19.25 13.04
N TYR A 690 -34.43 19.83 11.90
CA TYR A 690 -35.26 20.83 11.25
C TYR A 690 -36.65 20.28 10.91
N LEU A 691 -36.74 19.10 10.31
CA LEU A 691 -38.00 18.49 9.91
C LEU A 691 -38.84 18.04 11.11
N THR A 692 -38.20 17.51 12.15
CA THR A 692 -38.91 17.12 13.40
C THR A 692 -39.38 18.34 14.17
N PHE A 693 -38.60 19.42 14.19
CA PHE A 693 -38.95 20.70 14.84
C PHE A 693 -40.17 21.35 14.21
N VAL A 694 -40.25 21.35 12.86
CA VAL A 694 -41.42 21.84 12.13
C VAL A 694 -42.62 20.89 12.24
N GLY A 695 -42.37 19.61 12.61
CA GLY A 695 -43.40 18.56 12.66
C GLY A 695 -43.79 18.01 11.30
N ALA A 696 -42.87 18.07 10.33
CA ALA A 696 -43.10 17.64 8.94
C ALA A 696 -42.83 16.13 8.75
N TRP A 697 -43.61 15.26 9.42
CA TRP A 697 -43.42 13.78 9.32
C TRP A 697 -43.58 13.23 7.92
N GLN A 698 -44.40 13.86 7.05
CA GLN A 698 -44.58 13.48 5.64
C GLN A 698 -43.32 13.79 4.78
N SER A 699 -42.44 14.69 5.24
CA SER A 699 -41.16 15.03 4.57
C SER A 699 -39.98 14.24 5.10
N ILE A 700 -40.15 13.38 6.11
CA ILE A 700 -39.12 12.51 6.68
C ILE A 700 -39.66 11.05 6.75
N THR A 701 -40.09 10.55 5.64
CA THR A 701 -40.60 9.16 5.53
C THR A 701 -39.46 8.15 5.63
N PRO A 702 -39.73 6.88 5.98
CA PRO A 702 -38.69 5.83 6.01
C PRO A 702 -37.98 5.62 4.68
N ALA A 703 -38.67 5.82 3.55
CA ALA A 703 -38.06 5.77 2.22
C ALA A 703 -37.02 6.90 2.03
N GLN A 704 -37.43 8.15 2.30
CA GLN A 704 -36.55 9.31 2.17
C GLN A 704 -35.35 9.21 3.12
N MET A 705 -35.57 8.76 4.36
CA MET A 705 -34.48 8.50 5.33
C MET A 705 -33.51 7.44 4.79
N THR A 706 -34.02 6.35 4.23
CA THR A 706 -33.16 5.29 3.67
C THR A 706 -32.39 5.79 2.45
N PHE A 707 -33.01 6.55 1.54
CA PHE A 707 -32.31 7.16 0.41
C PHE A 707 -31.23 8.15 0.84
N PHE A 708 -31.52 8.99 1.84
CA PHE A 708 -30.53 9.90 2.40
C PHE A 708 -29.31 9.14 2.95
N LEU A 709 -29.55 8.12 3.77
CA LEU A 709 -28.48 7.30 4.35
C LEU A 709 -27.68 6.55 3.28
N LEU A 710 -28.33 6.01 2.24
CA LEU A 710 -27.63 5.39 1.11
C LEU A 710 -26.79 6.41 0.34
N ALA A 711 -27.30 7.62 0.09
CA ALA A 711 -26.57 8.68 -0.60
C ALA A 711 -25.26 9.05 0.14
N TRP A 712 -25.26 9.04 1.47
CA TRP A 712 -24.07 9.30 2.28
C TRP A 712 -23.22 8.06 2.55
N THR A 713 -23.75 6.85 2.38
CA THR A 713 -23.02 5.59 2.57
C THR A 713 -22.23 5.19 1.31
N VAL A 714 -22.80 5.38 0.12
CA VAL A 714 -22.20 4.94 -1.15
C VAL A 714 -20.88 5.64 -1.48
N PRO A 715 -20.73 6.98 -1.38
CA PRO A 715 -19.47 7.64 -1.71
C PRO A 715 -18.27 7.17 -0.85
N PRO A 716 -18.34 7.07 0.49
CA PRO A 716 -17.26 6.50 1.30
C PRO A 716 -16.88 5.07 0.88
N LEU A 717 -17.86 4.24 0.54
CA LEU A 717 -17.61 2.86 0.09
C LEU A 717 -16.95 2.81 -1.29
N LEU A 718 -17.29 3.71 -2.21
CA LEU A 718 -16.65 3.82 -3.51
C LEU A 718 -15.18 4.25 -3.37
N ILE A 719 -14.90 5.25 -2.53
CA ILE A 719 -13.53 5.70 -2.25
C ILE A 719 -12.71 4.56 -1.67
N SER A 720 -13.28 3.80 -0.73
CA SER A 720 -12.60 2.68 -0.10
C SER A 720 -12.39 1.50 -1.05
N GLY A 721 -13.23 1.35 -2.09
CA GLY A 721 -13.18 0.26 -3.06
C GLY A 721 -12.01 0.32 -4.05
N TRP A 722 -11.21 1.39 -4.06
CA TRP A 722 -10.08 1.56 -4.99
C TRP A 722 -8.71 1.35 -4.34
N VAL A 723 -8.68 0.96 -3.08
CA VAL A 723 -7.42 0.83 -2.32
C VAL A 723 -6.50 -0.27 -2.88
N ASP A 724 -7.05 -1.36 -3.36
CA ASP A 724 -6.33 -2.52 -3.90
C ASP A 724 -6.00 -2.43 -5.42
N ARG A 725 -6.39 -1.33 -6.10
CA ARG A 725 -6.15 -1.15 -7.54
C ARG A 725 -4.92 -0.28 -7.79
N TYR A 726 -3.72 -0.85 -7.82
CA TYR A 726 -2.44 -0.19 -8.14
C TYR A 726 -1.43 -1.17 -8.74
#